data_f99dcbad954adb8ad1fd2ff2024578c1
#
_entry.id   f99dcbad954adb8ad1fd2ff2024578c1
#
_cell.length_a   1.000
_cell.length_b   1.000
_cell.length_c   1.000
_cell.angle_alpha   90.00
_cell.angle_beta   90.00
_cell.angle_gamma   90.00
#
_symmetry.space_group_name_H-M   'P 1'
#
loop_
_entity.id
_entity.type
_entity.pdbx_description
1 polymer ?
#
loop_
_entity_poly.entity_id
_entity_poly.type
_entity_poly.pdbx_seq_one_letter_code
_entity_poly.pdbx_strand_id
1 'polypeptide(L)'
;MNTNQYTQKTLEALQAAQQLAVEYQHNALEPEHLLHALASQEQGLIPQLLQKLNVDPGSFAAAVAEKLSALPRVSGSGRDPDKVYISQATDKVLSAAAREAKAMKDEYVSVEHVFLGLLDEPTQNTTELFRAFNIKKDAFLQQLTAVRGNQRVTNDNPEDTYNALQKYGQDLVDLARKQKLDPVIGRDQEIRNVIRILSRKTKNNPCLIGEPGVGKTAIAEGLAQRIVRGDVPENLKDRIVFSLDMGALVAGAKYRGEFEERLKSVLNEVKKSEGKIILFIDELHTIVGAGKTDGAMDAGNLLKPMLARGELHCIGATTLDEYRQYIEKDPALERRFQPVQVDEPTVEDTISILRGLKERYEVFHGVKISDNALIAAATLSDRYITDRFLPDKAIDLVDEACAMIKTEMDSMPSEMDDLAHRITQLQIEQVSLKKETDALSQSRLHELEKELAELQDKFRSMKAKWENEKNAIGKVQTLREQIEQTNAAIEKAQREYDLNKAAELKYGKLPELQKQLEAEEKLANEKKEDSLLRDRVTDEEIARIVARWTGIPVEKLVEGEREKLLHLDDVLHKRVIGQDEAVTKVSEAILRSRAGIANPNRPIGSFLFLGPTGVGKTELAKALAQALFDDERNMVRIDMTEYMEKFSVSRLIGAPPGYVGYEEGGQLTEAVRRKPYSVVLFDEVEKAHPDVFNILLQVLDDGRITDSQGRTVDFKNTVIILTSNLGSDIILNDLEQRRAQGSNELSDEAKHQIDLLLRSKFRPEFLNRLDEIVYYKSLTKDEMRKIVDLQLADLRSRMDEGKHLNLDVTTAAKDYIIDSAYDSVYGARPIKRFIQSRVETLIAKAIIQGRYAEGSTLTVDYDGTALVLK
;
A
#
# COMPACT_ATOMS: atom_id res chain seq x y z
N MET A 1 -19.21 47.69 -21.07
CA MET A 1 -17.84 47.16 -21.04
C MET A 1 -17.68 46.05 -22.05
N ASN A 2 -16.61 46.05 -22.82
CA ASN A 2 -16.33 44.93 -23.71
C ASN A 2 -15.54 43.88 -22.90
N THR A 3 -16.24 42.90 -22.31
CA THR A 3 -15.70 41.89 -21.38
C THR A 3 -14.61 41.03 -22.05
N ASN A 4 -14.58 40.95 -23.38
CA ASN A 4 -13.61 40.13 -24.12
C ASN A 4 -12.17 40.68 -24.11
N GLN A 5 -11.94 41.86 -23.52
CA GLN A 5 -10.60 42.49 -23.45
C GLN A 5 -9.94 42.29 -22.06
N TYR A 6 -10.60 41.64 -21.12
CA TYR A 6 -10.09 41.44 -19.77
C TYR A 6 -9.72 39.97 -19.55
N THR A 7 -8.68 39.74 -18.76
CA THR A 7 -8.30 38.42 -18.33
C THR A 7 -9.32 37.83 -17.34
N GLN A 8 -9.38 36.51 -17.22
CA GLN A 8 -10.32 35.82 -16.31
C GLN A 8 -10.15 36.33 -14.87
N LYS A 9 -8.92 36.47 -14.38
CA LYS A 9 -8.63 36.97 -13.03
C LYS A 9 -9.08 38.40 -12.83
N THR A 10 -9.01 39.24 -13.87
CA THR A 10 -9.54 40.62 -13.84
C THR A 10 -11.07 40.64 -13.76
N LEU A 11 -11.73 39.73 -14.51
CA LEU A 11 -13.20 39.60 -14.45
C LEU A 11 -13.65 39.08 -13.07
N GLU A 12 -12.94 38.10 -12.47
CA GLU A 12 -13.19 37.63 -11.11
C GLU A 12 -13.05 38.78 -10.08
N ALA A 13 -11.99 39.60 -10.20
CA ALA A 13 -11.78 40.75 -9.32
C ALA A 13 -12.89 41.78 -9.46
N LEU A 14 -13.36 42.07 -10.71
CA LEU A 14 -14.50 42.96 -10.96
C LEU A 14 -15.81 42.41 -10.35
N GLN A 15 -16.07 41.13 -10.48
CA GLN A 15 -17.23 40.46 -9.85
C GLN A 15 -17.17 40.53 -8.32
N ALA A 16 -16.01 40.22 -7.73
CA ALA A 16 -15.81 40.30 -6.29
C ALA A 16 -15.97 41.73 -5.77
N ALA A 17 -15.44 42.74 -6.51
CA ALA A 17 -15.62 44.14 -6.20
C ALA A 17 -17.11 44.58 -6.27
N GLN A 18 -17.88 44.04 -7.22
CA GLN A 18 -19.32 44.28 -7.33
C GLN A 18 -20.08 43.67 -6.14
N GLN A 19 -19.74 42.46 -5.73
CA GLN A 19 -20.32 41.82 -4.54
C GLN A 19 -20.03 42.60 -3.26
N LEU A 20 -18.80 43.07 -3.08
CA LEU A 20 -18.44 43.95 -1.97
C LEU A 20 -19.28 45.26 -1.97
N ALA A 21 -19.51 45.89 -3.11
CA ALA A 21 -20.34 47.07 -3.20
C ALA A 21 -21.80 46.77 -2.77
N VAL A 22 -22.31 45.59 -3.08
CA VAL A 22 -23.64 45.15 -2.62
C VAL A 22 -23.63 44.89 -1.10
N GLU A 23 -22.63 44.21 -0.55
CA GLU A 23 -22.51 43.94 0.88
C GLU A 23 -22.40 45.19 1.73
N TYR A 24 -21.58 46.17 1.30
CA TYR A 24 -21.41 47.45 1.97
C TYR A 24 -22.58 48.44 1.72
N GLN A 25 -23.57 48.02 0.92
CA GLN A 25 -24.74 48.84 0.55
C GLN A 25 -24.38 50.13 -0.21
N HIS A 26 -23.35 50.06 -1.09
CA HIS A 26 -22.98 51.17 -1.96
C HIS A 26 -23.74 51.10 -3.29
N ASN A 27 -24.07 52.27 -3.90
CA ASN A 27 -24.78 52.35 -5.17
C ASN A 27 -23.84 52.27 -6.38
N ALA A 28 -22.59 52.55 -6.17
CA ALA A 28 -21.59 52.56 -7.22
C ALA A 28 -20.37 51.73 -6.86
N LEU A 29 -19.77 51.12 -7.86
CA LEU A 29 -18.48 50.43 -7.76
C LEU A 29 -17.39 51.52 -7.77
N GLU A 30 -16.81 51.77 -6.58
CA GLU A 30 -15.71 52.71 -6.41
C GLU A 30 -14.35 52.01 -6.52
N PRO A 31 -13.25 52.77 -6.79
CA PRO A 31 -11.89 52.19 -6.90
C PRO A 31 -11.44 51.40 -5.66
N GLU A 32 -11.91 51.77 -4.49
CA GLU A 32 -11.60 51.08 -3.21
C GLU A 32 -12.13 49.65 -3.18
N HIS A 33 -13.31 49.39 -3.81
CA HIS A 33 -13.83 47.98 -3.92
C HIS A 33 -12.91 47.13 -4.79
N LEU A 34 -12.47 47.74 -5.92
CA LEU A 34 -11.58 47.04 -6.85
C LEU A 34 -10.21 46.78 -6.22
N LEU A 35 -9.69 47.77 -5.47
CA LEU A 35 -8.43 47.64 -4.73
C LEU A 35 -8.49 46.54 -3.69
N HIS A 36 -9.60 46.48 -2.94
CA HIS A 36 -9.81 45.38 -1.96
C HIS A 36 -9.87 44.02 -2.65
N ALA A 37 -10.67 43.88 -3.70
CA ALA A 37 -10.81 42.63 -4.44
C ALA A 37 -9.47 42.15 -4.98
N LEU A 38 -8.65 43.03 -5.56
CA LEU A 38 -7.30 42.72 -6.07
C LEU A 38 -6.32 42.31 -4.96
N ALA A 39 -6.38 42.99 -3.80
CA ALA A 39 -5.49 42.68 -2.67
C ALA A 39 -5.86 41.39 -1.93
N SER A 40 -7.14 41.00 -1.97
CA SER A 40 -7.67 39.81 -1.28
C SER A 40 -7.79 38.58 -2.17
N GLN A 41 -7.35 38.65 -3.44
CA GLN A 41 -7.45 37.56 -4.39
C GLN A 41 -6.53 36.38 -3.97
N GLU A 42 -7.08 35.21 -3.70
CA GLU A 42 -6.31 34.02 -3.32
C GLU A 42 -5.34 33.63 -4.44
N GLN A 43 -4.07 33.46 -4.09
CA GLN A 43 -2.99 33.15 -5.05
C GLN A 43 -2.85 34.16 -6.21
N GLY A 44 -3.41 35.37 -6.10
CA GLY A 44 -3.35 36.41 -7.12
C GLY A 44 -1.96 37.04 -7.25
N LEU A 45 -1.69 37.64 -8.42
CA LEU A 45 -0.44 38.34 -8.71
C LEU A 45 -0.24 39.57 -7.80
N ILE A 46 -1.31 40.31 -7.50
CA ILE A 46 -1.22 41.55 -6.71
C ILE A 46 -0.77 41.29 -5.27
N PRO A 47 -1.34 40.30 -4.51
CA PRO A 47 -0.82 39.92 -3.19
C PRO A 47 0.66 39.53 -3.21
N GLN A 48 1.12 38.78 -4.21
CA GLN A 48 2.53 38.42 -4.36
C GLN A 48 3.45 39.62 -4.59
N LEU A 49 3.02 40.60 -5.41
CA LEU A 49 3.79 41.81 -5.65
C LEU A 49 3.83 42.71 -4.41
N LEU A 50 2.72 42.78 -3.63
CA LEU A 50 2.70 43.50 -2.35
C LEU A 50 3.70 42.89 -1.36
N GLN A 51 3.75 41.57 -1.22
CA GLN A 51 4.75 40.90 -0.38
C GLN A 51 6.19 41.24 -0.80
N LYS A 52 6.49 41.21 -2.07
CA LYS A 52 7.82 41.63 -2.60
C LYS A 52 8.16 43.11 -2.35
N LEU A 53 7.14 43.94 -2.16
CA LEU A 53 7.30 45.34 -1.72
C LEU A 53 7.40 45.46 -0.19
N ASN A 54 7.49 44.38 0.56
CA ASN A 54 7.45 44.30 2.02
C ASN A 54 6.15 44.84 2.63
N VAL A 55 5.03 44.70 1.91
CA VAL A 55 3.68 45.03 2.36
C VAL A 55 2.92 43.75 2.61
N ASP A 56 2.42 43.54 3.84
CA ASP A 56 1.55 42.43 4.15
C ASP A 56 0.18 42.61 3.49
N PRO A 57 -0.24 41.71 2.56
CA PRO A 57 -1.50 41.81 1.84
C PRO A 57 -2.73 41.82 2.74
N GLY A 58 -2.72 41.06 3.84
CA GLY A 58 -3.80 41.01 4.81
C GLY A 58 -4.02 42.35 5.51
N SER A 59 -2.95 42.93 6.03
CA SER A 59 -2.98 44.27 6.67
C SER A 59 -3.39 45.37 5.69
N PHE A 60 -2.93 45.27 4.43
CA PHE A 60 -3.33 46.22 3.38
C PHE A 60 -4.82 46.09 3.04
N ALA A 61 -5.32 44.88 2.81
CA ALA A 61 -6.75 44.64 2.54
C ALA A 61 -7.65 45.09 3.71
N ALA A 62 -7.23 44.88 4.96
CA ALA A 62 -7.93 45.35 6.14
C ALA A 62 -8.02 46.91 6.19
N ALA A 63 -6.92 47.59 5.87
CA ALA A 63 -6.92 49.06 5.78
C ALA A 63 -7.83 49.58 4.64
N VAL A 64 -7.90 48.89 3.51
CA VAL A 64 -8.83 49.20 2.42
C VAL A 64 -10.28 48.97 2.87
N ALA A 65 -10.57 47.91 3.61
CA ALA A 65 -11.89 47.59 4.15
C ALA A 65 -12.36 48.68 5.16
N GLU A 66 -11.47 49.27 5.95
CA GLU A 66 -11.75 50.38 6.83
C GLU A 66 -12.19 51.63 6.02
N LYS A 67 -11.51 51.94 4.96
CA LYS A 67 -11.90 53.03 4.05
C LYS A 67 -13.22 52.75 3.34
N LEU A 68 -13.50 51.52 2.95
CA LEU A 68 -14.79 51.08 2.38
C LEU A 68 -15.94 51.30 3.36
N SER A 69 -15.75 50.96 4.64
CA SER A 69 -16.79 51.18 5.65
C SER A 69 -17.12 52.62 5.93
N ALA A 70 -16.20 53.55 5.59
CA ALA A 70 -16.39 55.00 5.72
C ALA A 70 -17.12 55.64 4.54
N LEU A 71 -17.32 54.91 3.43
CA LEU A 71 -18.05 55.43 2.28
C LEU A 71 -19.57 55.53 2.58
N PRO A 72 -20.27 56.52 1.91
CA PRO A 72 -21.70 56.69 2.15
C PRO A 72 -22.54 55.50 1.76
N ARG A 73 -23.32 54.95 2.70
CA ARG A 73 -24.27 53.86 2.47
C ARG A 73 -25.60 54.43 1.99
N VAL A 74 -26.19 53.73 1.03
CA VAL A 74 -27.51 54.10 0.52
C VAL A 74 -28.55 53.10 1.00
N SER A 75 -29.48 53.53 1.88
CA SER A 75 -30.59 52.70 2.36
C SER A 75 -31.92 53.35 1.93
N GLY A 76 -32.80 52.66 1.23
CA GLY A 76 -34.13 53.16 0.83
C GLY A 76 -34.85 52.21 -0.13
N SER A 77 -36.18 52.34 -0.24
CA SER A 77 -37.07 51.47 -1.05
C SER A 77 -36.92 51.58 -2.57
N GLY A 78 -36.01 52.46 -3.07
CA GLY A 78 -35.72 52.63 -4.47
C GLY A 78 -34.40 52.03 -4.94
N ARG A 79 -33.68 51.26 -4.10
CA ARG A 79 -32.48 50.59 -4.46
C ARG A 79 -32.79 49.23 -5.11
N ASP A 80 -32.34 49.01 -6.33
CA ASP A 80 -32.32 47.69 -6.95
C ASP A 80 -31.00 47.00 -6.54
N PRO A 81 -31.03 45.96 -5.70
CA PRO A 81 -29.83 45.29 -5.16
C PRO A 81 -28.93 44.75 -6.29
N ASP A 82 -29.50 44.45 -7.46
CA ASP A 82 -28.81 43.83 -8.59
C ASP A 82 -28.19 44.88 -9.55
N LYS A 83 -28.37 46.15 -9.32
CA LYS A 83 -27.83 47.21 -10.20
C LYS A 83 -26.83 48.11 -9.46
N VAL A 84 -25.57 47.70 -9.49
CA VAL A 84 -24.42 48.53 -9.07
C VAL A 84 -23.88 49.27 -10.31
N TYR A 85 -23.86 50.57 -10.26
CA TYR A 85 -23.29 51.42 -11.36
C TYR A 85 -21.78 51.55 -11.18
N ILE A 86 -21.07 51.64 -12.29
CA ILE A 86 -19.62 51.93 -12.26
C ILE A 86 -19.46 53.44 -12.01
N SER A 87 -18.70 53.83 -10.99
CA SER A 87 -18.42 55.26 -10.72
C SER A 87 -17.53 55.86 -11.80
N GLN A 88 -17.60 57.18 -11.97
CA GLN A 88 -16.74 57.88 -12.91
C GLN A 88 -15.26 57.73 -12.57
N ALA A 89 -14.93 57.55 -11.27
CA ALA A 89 -13.56 57.30 -10.82
C ALA A 89 -13.10 55.88 -11.27
N THR A 90 -13.92 54.87 -11.10
CA THR A 90 -13.60 53.51 -11.55
C THR A 90 -13.51 53.41 -13.07
N ASP A 91 -14.34 54.12 -13.82
CA ASP A 91 -14.26 54.16 -15.28
C ASP A 91 -12.93 54.79 -15.76
N LYS A 92 -12.44 55.83 -15.07
CA LYS A 92 -11.11 56.38 -15.32
C LYS A 92 -9.99 55.40 -15.04
N VAL A 93 -10.06 54.66 -13.92
CA VAL A 93 -9.08 53.62 -13.57
C VAL A 93 -9.04 52.55 -14.64
N LEU A 94 -10.19 52.04 -15.08
CA LEU A 94 -10.25 51.01 -16.13
C LEU A 94 -9.75 51.53 -17.50
N SER A 95 -10.02 52.80 -17.80
CA SER A 95 -9.47 53.45 -18.99
C SER A 95 -7.95 53.62 -18.89
N ALA A 96 -7.41 53.96 -17.72
CA ALA A 96 -5.98 53.99 -17.47
C ALA A 96 -5.34 52.61 -17.57
N ALA A 97 -5.97 51.58 -17.04
CA ALA A 97 -5.54 50.18 -17.16
C ALA A 97 -5.43 49.74 -18.64
N ALA A 98 -6.40 50.11 -19.46
CA ALA A 98 -6.37 49.84 -20.90
C ALA A 98 -5.26 50.60 -21.64
N ARG A 99 -4.90 51.82 -21.20
CA ARG A 99 -3.74 52.56 -21.70
C ARG A 99 -2.43 51.91 -21.34
N GLU A 100 -2.28 51.47 -20.09
CA GLU A 100 -1.09 50.74 -19.62
C GLU A 100 -0.89 49.42 -20.37
N ALA A 101 -1.96 48.64 -20.59
CA ALA A 101 -1.91 47.43 -21.40
C ALA A 101 -1.40 47.69 -22.83
N LYS A 102 -1.91 48.74 -23.46
CA LYS A 102 -1.42 49.17 -24.81
C LYS A 102 0.04 49.63 -24.78
N ALA A 103 0.46 50.34 -23.73
CA ALA A 103 1.85 50.78 -23.58
C ALA A 103 2.81 49.61 -23.43
N MET A 104 2.39 48.54 -22.73
CA MET A 104 3.12 47.30 -22.57
C MET A 104 2.98 46.36 -23.79
N LYS A 105 2.19 46.74 -24.81
CA LYS A 105 1.87 45.92 -26.01
C LYS A 105 1.18 44.59 -25.68
N ASP A 106 0.31 44.61 -24.71
CA ASP A 106 -0.50 43.50 -24.29
C ASP A 106 -1.88 43.50 -24.99
N GLU A 107 -2.42 42.33 -25.29
CA GLU A 107 -3.70 42.14 -25.98
C GLU A 107 -4.88 42.18 -25.00
N TYR A 108 -4.64 41.82 -23.74
CA TYR A 108 -5.66 41.79 -22.69
C TYR A 108 -5.29 42.68 -21.52
N VAL A 109 -6.30 43.21 -20.85
CA VAL A 109 -6.14 44.00 -19.61
C VAL A 109 -6.16 43.00 -18.43
N SER A 110 -5.04 42.83 -17.76
CA SER A 110 -4.84 41.97 -16.62
C SER A 110 -4.88 42.72 -15.28
N VAL A 111 -4.83 42.00 -14.17
CA VAL A 111 -4.93 42.55 -12.81
C VAL A 111 -3.83 43.59 -12.51
N GLU A 112 -2.62 43.38 -13.02
CA GLU A 112 -1.53 44.36 -12.87
C GLU A 112 -1.81 45.65 -13.57
N HIS A 113 -2.45 45.65 -14.76
CA HIS A 113 -2.84 46.86 -15.46
C HIS A 113 -3.90 47.63 -14.69
N VAL A 114 -4.85 46.91 -14.07
CA VAL A 114 -5.88 47.56 -13.24
C VAL A 114 -5.26 48.16 -11.98
N PHE A 115 -4.28 47.48 -11.37
CA PHE A 115 -3.56 48.03 -10.21
C PHE A 115 -2.71 49.25 -10.59
N LEU A 116 -2.05 49.23 -11.74
CA LEU A 116 -1.37 50.41 -12.29
C LEU A 116 -2.34 51.55 -12.57
N GLY A 117 -3.54 51.24 -13.10
CA GLY A 117 -4.59 52.24 -13.30
C GLY A 117 -5.06 52.89 -12.00
N LEU A 118 -5.12 52.12 -10.89
CA LEU A 118 -5.40 52.63 -9.54
C LEU A 118 -4.29 53.54 -9.00
N LEU A 119 -3.03 53.29 -9.39
CA LEU A 119 -1.90 54.13 -9.03
C LEU A 119 -1.85 55.41 -9.86
N ASP A 120 -2.32 55.39 -11.12
CA ASP A 120 -2.34 56.54 -12.04
C ASP A 120 -3.51 57.53 -11.81
N GLU A 121 -4.68 56.96 -11.49
CA GLU A 121 -5.92 57.73 -11.26
C GLU A 121 -6.45 57.48 -9.81
N PRO A 122 -5.66 57.80 -8.77
CA PRO A 122 -6.01 57.46 -7.40
C PRO A 122 -7.11 58.42 -6.89
N THR A 123 -8.02 57.89 -6.06
CA THR A 123 -8.92 58.70 -5.24
C THR A 123 -8.18 59.26 -4.01
N GLN A 124 -8.81 60.14 -3.25
CA GLN A 124 -8.20 60.64 -2.02
C GLN A 124 -7.88 59.46 -1.05
N ASN A 125 -8.82 58.53 -0.90
CA ASN A 125 -8.66 57.36 -0.01
C ASN A 125 -7.54 56.45 -0.50
N THR A 126 -7.49 56.12 -1.78
CA THR A 126 -6.43 55.23 -2.32
C THR A 126 -5.07 55.93 -2.29
N THR A 127 -4.99 57.26 -2.45
CA THR A 127 -3.76 58.04 -2.27
C THR A 127 -3.23 57.94 -0.84
N GLU A 128 -4.11 58.07 0.16
CA GLU A 128 -3.72 57.91 1.57
C GLU A 128 -3.20 56.52 1.86
N LEU A 129 -3.88 55.48 1.33
CA LEU A 129 -3.47 54.05 1.49
C LEU A 129 -2.11 53.81 0.85
N PHE A 130 -1.90 54.22 -0.40
CA PHE A 130 -0.61 54.01 -1.08
C PHE A 130 0.55 54.75 -0.39
N ARG A 131 0.29 55.89 0.22
CA ARG A 131 1.30 56.61 1.04
C ARG A 131 1.58 55.91 2.35
N ALA A 132 0.56 55.45 3.04
CA ALA A 132 0.69 54.75 4.33
C ALA A 132 1.53 53.50 4.20
N PHE A 133 1.35 52.74 3.13
CA PHE A 133 2.08 51.48 2.86
C PHE A 133 3.30 51.70 1.92
N ASN A 134 3.67 52.94 1.62
CA ASN A 134 4.82 53.33 0.76
C ASN A 134 4.82 52.61 -0.62
N ILE A 135 3.63 52.43 -1.22
CA ILE A 135 3.47 51.78 -2.54
C ILE A 135 3.65 52.89 -3.62
N LYS A 136 4.70 52.76 -4.44
CA LYS A 136 5.02 53.67 -5.54
C LYS A 136 4.97 52.94 -6.87
N LYS A 137 4.51 53.62 -7.94
CA LYS A 137 4.39 53.04 -9.28
C LYS A 137 5.72 52.46 -9.77
N ASP A 138 6.84 53.19 -9.64
CA ASP A 138 8.14 52.76 -10.13
C ASP A 138 8.62 51.48 -9.41
N ALA A 139 8.44 51.40 -8.08
CA ALA A 139 8.77 50.20 -7.30
C ALA A 139 7.88 49.01 -7.68
N PHE A 140 6.59 49.23 -7.90
CA PHE A 140 5.67 48.19 -8.35
C PHE A 140 6.06 47.68 -9.75
N LEU A 141 6.37 48.57 -10.72
CA LEU A 141 6.83 48.19 -12.05
C LEU A 141 8.13 47.39 -12.02
N GLN A 142 9.08 47.74 -11.15
CA GLN A 142 10.30 46.95 -10.96
C GLN A 142 10.00 45.52 -10.49
N GLN A 143 9.12 45.38 -9.50
CA GLN A 143 8.74 44.03 -9.01
C GLN A 143 7.92 43.27 -10.04
N LEU A 144 7.02 43.94 -10.75
CA LEU A 144 6.24 43.36 -11.85
C LEU A 144 7.17 42.84 -12.97
N THR A 145 8.19 43.65 -13.35
CA THR A 145 9.17 43.23 -14.36
C THR A 145 10.01 42.07 -13.88
N ALA A 146 10.33 42.00 -12.60
CA ALA A 146 11.06 40.88 -12.02
C ALA A 146 10.23 39.55 -12.02
N VAL A 147 8.91 39.64 -11.85
CA VAL A 147 7.99 38.50 -11.86
C VAL A 147 7.60 38.08 -13.27
N ARG A 148 7.19 39.05 -14.09
CA ARG A 148 6.66 38.84 -15.43
C ARG A 148 7.77 38.66 -16.48
N GLY A 149 8.97 39.23 -16.26
CA GLY A 149 10.03 39.34 -17.26
C GLY A 149 9.57 40.13 -18.49
N ASN A 150 9.92 39.66 -19.71
CA ASN A 150 9.49 40.24 -20.98
C ASN A 150 8.27 39.54 -21.61
N GLN A 151 7.47 38.81 -20.83
CA GLN A 151 6.29 38.15 -21.36
C GLN A 151 5.16 39.13 -21.62
N ARG A 152 4.41 38.92 -22.71
CA ARG A 152 3.23 39.71 -23.07
C ARG A 152 1.96 38.94 -22.70
N VAL A 153 0.92 39.66 -22.33
CA VAL A 153 -0.41 39.10 -22.05
C VAL A 153 -1.11 38.91 -23.41
N THR A 154 -1.01 37.73 -23.97
CA THR A 154 -1.59 37.32 -25.26
C THR A 154 -2.76 36.35 -25.13
N ASN A 155 -3.07 35.88 -23.93
CA ASN A 155 -4.19 35.03 -23.63
C ASN A 155 -5.03 35.61 -22.48
N ASP A 156 -6.20 35.00 -22.23
CA ASP A 156 -7.13 35.42 -21.19
C ASP A 156 -6.76 34.90 -19.77
N ASN A 157 -5.71 34.06 -19.64
CA ASN A 157 -5.21 33.54 -18.35
C ASN A 157 -3.66 33.61 -18.26
N PRO A 158 -3.04 34.81 -18.32
CA PRO A 158 -1.58 34.97 -18.35
C PRO A 158 -0.90 34.62 -17.04
N GLU A 159 -1.62 34.67 -15.92
CA GLU A 159 -1.07 34.44 -14.57
C GLU A 159 -0.67 32.99 -14.36
N ASP A 160 -1.23 32.04 -15.09
CA ASP A 160 -0.82 30.63 -15.06
C ASP A 160 0.59 30.42 -15.62
N THR A 161 1.09 31.38 -16.41
CA THR A 161 2.44 31.33 -17.00
C THR A 161 3.50 32.02 -16.16
N TYR A 162 3.12 32.82 -15.16
CA TYR A 162 4.04 33.51 -14.27
C TYR A 162 4.51 32.59 -13.12
N ASN A 163 5.83 32.59 -12.85
CA ASN A 163 6.44 31.69 -11.83
C ASN A 163 6.11 30.20 -12.04
N ALA A 164 6.08 29.75 -13.32
CA ALA A 164 5.68 28.41 -13.69
C ALA A 164 6.49 27.32 -12.94
N LEU A 165 7.78 27.54 -12.69
CA LEU A 165 8.59 26.62 -11.91
C LEU A 165 8.07 26.44 -10.48
N GLN A 166 7.70 27.52 -9.79
CA GLN A 166 7.21 27.39 -8.40
C GLN A 166 5.82 26.78 -8.29
N LYS A 167 4.99 26.91 -9.35
CA LYS A 167 3.64 26.34 -9.39
C LYS A 167 3.63 24.86 -9.75
N TYR A 168 4.52 24.43 -10.63
CA TYR A 168 4.46 23.10 -11.25
C TYR A 168 5.62 22.19 -10.89
N GLY A 169 6.28 22.45 -9.76
CA GLY A 169 7.32 21.55 -9.28
C GLY A 169 8.07 22.09 -8.07
N GLN A 170 9.16 21.41 -7.73
CA GLN A 170 9.93 21.66 -6.51
C GLN A 170 11.43 21.69 -6.80
N ASP A 171 12.14 22.62 -6.16
CA ASP A 171 13.60 22.67 -6.16
C ASP A 171 14.18 21.72 -5.12
N LEU A 172 14.69 20.55 -5.57
CA LEU A 172 15.28 19.53 -4.71
C LEU A 172 16.55 20.03 -3.99
N VAL A 173 17.29 20.96 -4.61
CA VAL A 173 18.51 21.54 -3.98
C VAL A 173 18.12 22.48 -2.83
N ASP A 174 17.07 23.25 -2.97
CA ASP A 174 16.52 24.07 -1.88
C ASP A 174 15.96 23.20 -0.74
N LEU A 175 15.23 22.13 -1.08
CA LEU A 175 14.75 21.15 -0.11
C LEU A 175 15.93 20.46 0.63
N ALA A 176 17.00 20.12 -0.08
CA ALA A 176 18.20 19.55 0.51
C ALA A 176 18.89 20.56 1.44
N ARG A 177 18.95 21.83 1.07
CA ARG A 177 19.47 22.92 1.95
C ARG A 177 18.64 23.08 3.22
N LYS A 178 17.34 22.92 3.13
CA LYS A 178 16.39 22.98 4.25
C LYS A 178 16.30 21.67 5.04
N GLN A 179 17.07 20.64 4.67
CA GLN A 179 17.07 19.30 5.29
C GLN A 179 15.71 18.59 5.27
N LYS A 180 14.90 18.89 4.26
CA LYS A 180 13.57 18.27 4.10
C LYS A 180 13.61 16.97 3.30
N LEU A 181 14.76 16.63 2.66
CA LEU A 181 14.92 15.38 1.92
C LEU A 181 15.47 14.28 2.83
N ASP A 182 15.02 13.06 2.60
CA ASP A 182 15.51 11.89 3.29
C ASP A 182 16.98 11.56 2.92
N PRO A 183 17.75 10.96 3.82
CA PRO A 183 19.12 10.55 3.50
C PRO A 183 19.11 9.43 2.46
N VAL A 184 19.86 9.59 1.38
CA VAL A 184 19.97 8.59 0.32
C VAL A 184 21.15 7.67 0.61
N ILE A 185 20.87 6.38 0.74
CA ILE A 185 21.83 5.34 1.13
C ILE A 185 21.83 4.24 0.06
N GLY A 186 23.03 3.70 -0.23
CA GLY A 186 23.18 2.54 -1.12
C GLY A 186 23.04 2.83 -2.61
N ARG A 187 22.96 4.10 -3.03
CA ARG A 187 22.81 4.51 -4.45
C ARG A 187 23.99 5.30 -5.02
N ASP A 188 25.17 5.15 -4.41
CA ASP A 188 26.35 5.91 -4.77
C ASP A 188 26.85 5.66 -6.20
N GLN A 189 26.70 4.46 -6.71
CA GLN A 189 27.14 4.11 -8.07
C GLN A 189 26.25 4.74 -9.11
N GLU A 190 24.94 4.65 -8.90
CA GLU A 190 23.94 5.23 -9.81
C GLU A 190 24.05 6.76 -9.84
N ILE A 191 24.21 7.41 -8.69
CA ILE A 191 24.41 8.87 -8.61
C ILE A 191 25.70 9.27 -9.34
N ARG A 192 26.81 8.54 -9.16
CA ARG A 192 28.06 8.80 -9.91
C ARG A 192 27.87 8.61 -11.42
N ASN A 193 27.09 7.61 -11.84
CA ASN A 193 26.78 7.41 -13.26
C ASN A 193 25.94 8.58 -13.81
N VAL A 194 24.94 9.04 -13.07
CA VAL A 194 24.13 10.21 -13.43
C VAL A 194 25.04 11.45 -13.58
N ILE A 195 25.91 11.72 -12.61
CA ILE A 195 26.89 12.84 -12.66
C ILE A 195 27.78 12.74 -13.90
N ARG A 196 28.29 11.54 -14.18
CA ARG A 196 29.14 11.29 -15.36
C ARG A 196 28.40 11.55 -16.68
N ILE A 197 27.12 11.11 -16.76
CA ILE A 197 26.29 11.33 -17.95
C ILE A 197 25.98 12.80 -18.14
N LEU A 198 25.56 13.51 -17.08
CA LEU A 198 25.29 14.96 -17.13
C LEU A 198 26.51 15.78 -17.56
N SER A 199 27.73 15.28 -17.33
CA SER A 199 28.98 15.93 -17.72
C SER A 199 29.43 15.61 -19.14
N ARG A 200 28.67 14.79 -19.92
CA ARG A 200 29.02 14.45 -21.31
C ARG A 200 28.64 15.57 -22.28
N LYS A 201 29.32 15.62 -23.42
CA LYS A 201 29.00 16.57 -24.50
C LYS A 201 27.73 16.20 -25.29
N THR A 202 27.45 14.89 -25.41
CA THR A 202 26.30 14.34 -26.13
C THR A 202 25.72 13.20 -25.33
N LYS A 203 24.43 12.87 -25.52
CA LYS A 203 23.69 11.89 -24.70
C LYS A 203 23.87 12.20 -23.21
N ASN A 204 23.69 13.44 -22.85
CA ASN A 204 23.92 13.98 -21.51
C ASN A 204 22.67 14.04 -20.63
N ASN A 205 21.59 13.37 -21.04
CA ASN A 205 20.38 13.23 -20.24
C ASN A 205 20.29 11.78 -19.74
N PRO A 206 20.51 11.52 -18.45
CA PRO A 206 20.31 10.17 -17.89
C PRO A 206 18.82 9.86 -17.82
N CYS A 207 18.48 8.59 -18.07
CA CYS A 207 17.16 8.03 -17.84
C CYS A 207 17.30 6.88 -16.84
N LEU A 208 16.75 7.03 -15.66
CA LEU A 208 16.73 6.03 -14.61
C LEU A 208 15.67 4.98 -14.96
N ILE A 209 16.10 3.74 -15.13
CA ILE A 209 15.26 2.64 -15.56
C ILE A 209 15.24 1.57 -14.47
N GLY A 210 14.08 1.20 -14.00
CA GLY A 210 13.92 0.18 -12.97
C GLY A 210 12.45 -0.01 -12.59
N GLU A 211 12.19 -1.05 -11.83
CA GLU A 211 10.85 -1.36 -11.35
C GLU A 211 10.28 -0.27 -10.43
N PRO A 212 8.95 -0.19 -10.24
CA PRO A 212 8.34 0.72 -9.27
C PRO A 212 8.87 0.44 -7.85
N GLY A 213 9.12 1.50 -7.07
CA GLY A 213 9.53 1.34 -5.66
C GLY A 213 11.01 1.04 -5.41
N VAL A 214 11.86 0.87 -6.48
CA VAL A 214 13.31 0.62 -6.28
C VAL A 214 14.11 1.86 -5.87
N GLY A 215 13.51 3.05 -5.79
CA GLY A 215 14.17 4.28 -5.34
C GLY A 215 14.77 5.13 -6.47
N LYS A 216 14.17 5.17 -7.66
CA LYS A 216 14.60 6.03 -8.78
C LYS A 216 14.62 7.52 -8.39
N THR A 217 13.56 8.00 -7.75
CA THR A 217 13.43 9.39 -7.29
C THR A 217 14.51 9.77 -6.26
N ALA A 218 14.85 8.83 -5.36
CA ALA A 218 15.90 9.02 -4.37
C ALA A 218 17.28 9.33 -5.00
N ILE A 219 17.57 8.83 -6.21
CA ILE A 219 18.83 9.13 -6.92
C ILE A 219 18.91 10.62 -7.31
N ALA A 220 17.78 11.22 -7.74
CA ALA A 220 17.73 12.65 -8.04
C ALA A 220 17.87 13.50 -6.76
N GLU A 221 17.25 13.07 -5.67
CA GLU A 221 17.40 13.69 -4.34
C GLU A 221 18.84 13.57 -3.82
N GLY A 222 19.46 12.40 -3.97
CA GLY A 222 20.87 12.18 -3.63
C GLY A 222 21.83 13.05 -4.44
N LEU A 223 21.55 13.27 -5.71
CA LEU A 223 22.30 14.25 -6.52
C LEU A 223 22.16 15.66 -5.94
N ALA A 224 20.94 16.08 -5.59
CA ALA A 224 20.69 17.39 -4.98
C ALA A 224 21.45 17.54 -3.64
N GLN A 225 21.46 16.50 -2.80
CA GLN A 225 22.24 16.51 -1.55
C GLN A 225 23.76 16.63 -1.81
N ARG A 226 24.29 15.95 -2.82
CA ARG A 226 25.72 16.07 -3.20
C ARG A 226 26.07 17.45 -3.75
N ILE A 227 25.16 18.09 -4.51
CA ILE A 227 25.34 19.47 -4.98
C ILE A 227 25.46 20.41 -3.78
N VAL A 228 24.58 20.26 -2.77
CA VAL A 228 24.62 21.09 -1.55
C VAL A 228 25.92 20.88 -0.74
N ARG A 229 26.42 19.63 -0.69
CA ARG A 229 27.69 19.31 0.00
C ARG A 229 28.92 19.73 -0.81
N GLY A 230 28.76 20.08 -2.09
CA GLY A 230 29.88 20.38 -2.99
C GLY A 230 30.63 19.15 -3.51
N ASP A 231 30.08 17.93 -3.29
CA ASP A 231 30.65 16.65 -3.73
C ASP A 231 30.23 16.30 -5.16
N VAL A 232 30.43 17.27 -6.05
CA VAL A 232 30.15 17.17 -7.48
C VAL A 232 31.22 17.94 -8.28
N PRO A 233 31.43 17.61 -9.58
CA PRO A 233 32.33 18.35 -10.46
C PRO A 233 31.93 19.83 -10.55
N GLU A 234 32.88 20.70 -10.88
CA GLU A 234 32.74 22.17 -10.91
C GLU A 234 31.55 22.63 -11.74
N ASN A 235 31.31 21.96 -12.87
CA ASN A 235 30.19 22.26 -13.78
C ASN A 235 28.79 21.95 -13.23
N LEU A 236 28.68 21.30 -12.07
CA LEU A 236 27.42 20.95 -11.41
C LEU A 236 27.21 21.64 -10.06
N LYS A 237 28.22 22.32 -9.49
CA LYS A 237 28.14 22.93 -8.15
C LYS A 237 27.03 23.98 -8.00
N ASP A 238 26.78 24.77 -9.06
CA ASP A 238 25.77 25.84 -9.05
C ASP A 238 24.47 25.45 -9.76
N ARG A 239 24.27 24.16 -10.03
CA ARG A 239 23.07 23.69 -10.70
C ARG A 239 21.94 23.47 -9.70
N ILE A 240 20.73 23.62 -10.18
CA ILE A 240 19.49 23.34 -9.47
C ILE A 240 18.90 22.07 -10.08
N VAL A 241 18.52 21.10 -9.26
CA VAL A 241 17.72 19.96 -9.69
C VAL A 241 16.27 20.27 -9.38
N PHE A 242 15.48 20.43 -10.42
CA PHE A 242 14.08 20.82 -10.33
C PHE A 242 13.18 19.63 -10.68
N SER A 243 12.40 19.14 -9.73
CA SER A 243 11.42 18.05 -9.92
C SER A 243 10.12 18.61 -10.48
N LEU A 244 9.72 18.14 -11.66
CA LEU A 244 8.48 18.53 -12.32
C LEU A 244 7.30 17.71 -11.78
N ASP A 245 6.25 18.42 -11.34
CA ASP A 245 5.00 17.78 -10.90
C ASP A 245 4.01 17.70 -12.07
N MET A 246 3.90 16.49 -12.63
CA MET A 246 2.99 16.21 -13.74
C MET A 246 1.52 16.31 -13.32
N GLY A 247 1.21 15.96 -12.07
CA GLY A 247 -0.14 16.07 -11.52
C GLY A 247 -0.60 17.53 -11.47
N ALA A 248 0.25 18.41 -10.96
CA ALA A 248 -0.03 19.85 -10.92
C ALA A 248 -0.19 20.48 -12.31
N LEU A 249 0.56 20.02 -13.32
CA LEU A 249 0.42 20.49 -14.69
C LEU A 249 -0.94 20.14 -15.32
N VAL A 250 -1.47 18.96 -15.01
CA VAL A 250 -2.73 18.44 -15.56
C VAL A 250 -3.93 18.92 -14.74
N ALA A 251 -3.77 19.09 -13.41
CA ALA A 251 -4.86 19.48 -12.52
C ALA A 251 -5.53 20.79 -12.95
N GLY A 252 -6.86 20.75 -13.11
CA GLY A 252 -7.66 21.93 -13.51
C GLY A 252 -7.54 22.36 -14.97
N ALA A 253 -6.73 21.70 -15.80
CA ALA A 253 -6.70 21.96 -17.24
C ALA A 253 -7.97 21.41 -17.90
N LYS A 254 -8.87 22.29 -18.35
CA LYS A 254 -10.12 21.91 -19.04
C LYS A 254 -9.90 21.50 -20.49
N TYR A 255 -8.87 22.03 -21.11
CA TYR A 255 -8.54 21.83 -22.52
C TYR A 255 -7.07 21.46 -22.71
N ARG A 256 -6.79 20.67 -23.74
CA ARG A 256 -5.45 20.24 -24.13
C ARG A 256 -4.44 21.40 -24.25
N GLY A 257 -4.88 22.53 -24.80
CA GLY A 257 -4.04 23.72 -25.00
C GLY A 257 -3.48 24.32 -23.70
N GLU A 258 -4.24 24.24 -22.60
CA GLU A 258 -3.82 24.79 -21.31
C GLU A 258 -2.62 24.01 -20.71
N PHE A 259 -2.64 22.68 -20.80
CA PHE A 259 -1.50 21.85 -20.36
C PHE A 259 -0.24 22.13 -21.20
N GLU A 260 -0.41 22.20 -22.54
CA GLU A 260 0.71 22.51 -23.46
C GLU A 260 1.32 23.90 -23.15
N GLU A 261 0.50 24.88 -22.84
CA GLU A 261 0.94 26.23 -22.47
C GLU A 261 1.67 26.26 -21.12
N ARG A 262 1.15 25.55 -20.11
CA ARG A 262 1.81 25.41 -18.80
C ARG A 262 3.18 24.74 -18.93
N LEU A 263 3.26 23.61 -19.62
CA LEU A 263 4.53 22.92 -19.86
C LEU A 263 5.51 23.80 -20.65
N LYS A 264 5.03 24.49 -21.70
CA LYS A 264 5.83 25.44 -22.50
C LYS A 264 6.38 26.56 -21.64
N SER A 265 5.59 27.06 -20.68
CA SER A 265 6.02 28.11 -19.74
C SER A 265 7.16 27.61 -18.84
N VAL A 266 7.01 26.40 -18.24
CA VAL A 266 8.09 25.76 -17.46
C VAL A 266 9.35 25.58 -18.29
N LEU A 267 9.23 25.05 -19.50
CA LEU A 267 10.37 24.82 -20.40
C LEU A 267 11.05 26.15 -20.84
N ASN A 268 10.29 27.18 -21.00
CA ASN A 268 10.84 28.53 -21.33
C ASN A 268 11.63 29.12 -20.14
N GLU A 269 11.16 28.92 -18.89
CA GLU A 269 11.92 29.33 -17.71
C GLU A 269 13.21 28.52 -17.56
N VAL A 270 13.15 27.22 -17.77
CA VAL A 270 14.34 26.34 -17.75
C VAL A 270 15.34 26.80 -18.84
N LYS A 271 14.87 27.07 -20.03
CA LYS A 271 15.72 27.61 -21.13
C LYS A 271 16.39 28.92 -20.75
N LYS A 272 15.66 29.86 -20.15
CA LYS A 272 16.20 31.19 -19.72
C LYS A 272 17.28 31.02 -18.63
N SER A 273 17.31 29.91 -17.88
CA SER A 273 18.33 29.67 -16.88
C SER A 273 19.70 29.32 -17.46
N GLU A 274 19.84 29.27 -18.81
CA GLU A 274 21.10 28.98 -19.52
C GLU A 274 21.78 27.68 -18.99
N GLY A 275 20.97 26.68 -18.74
CA GLY A 275 21.42 25.34 -18.27
C GLY A 275 21.71 25.27 -16.77
N LYS A 276 21.41 26.27 -15.95
CA LYS A 276 21.54 26.15 -14.49
C LYS A 276 20.55 25.18 -13.88
N ILE A 277 19.42 24.92 -14.54
CA ILE A 277 18.38 24.03 -14.06
C ILE A 277 18.51 22.69 -14.79
N ILE A 278 18.56 21.62 -14.01
CA ILE A 278 18.42 20.24 -14.46
C ILE A 278 17.00 19.80 -14.10
N LEU A 279 16.20 19.48 -15.13
CA LEU A 279 14.82 19.08 -14.92
C LEU A 279 14.75 17.59 -14.59
N PHE A 280 14.20 17.23 -13.44
CA PHE A 280 13.85 15.85 -13.12
C PHE A 280 12.41 15.59 -13.50
N ILE A 281 12.17 14.55 -14.29
CA ILE A 281 10.84 14.13 -14.74
C ILE A 281 10.63 12.69 -14.31
N ASP A 282 9.83 12.50 -13.30
CA ASP A 282 9.37 11.17 -12.94
C ASP A 282 8.29 10.71 -13.93
N GLU A 283 8.19 9.42 -14.16
CA GLU A 283 7.29 8.85 -15.15
C GLU A 283 7.42 9.52 -16.54
N LEU A 284 8.65 9.64 -17.04
CA LEU A 284 8.98 10.32 -18.31
C LEU A 284 8.09 9.85 -19.48
N HIS A 285 7.64 8.60 -19.46
CA HIS A 285 6.74 8.02 -20.46
C HIS A 285 5.39 8.74 -20.57
N THR A 286 4.91 9.38 -19.50
CA THR A 286 3.64 10.11 -19.50
C THR A 286 3.68 11.33 -20.41
N ILE A 287 4.85 11.97 -20.52
CA ILE A 287 5.06 13.12 -21.41
C ILE A 287 5.26 12.67 -22.86
N VAL A 288 5.97 11.55 -23.07
CA VAL A 288 6.42 11.10 -24.39
C VAL A 288 5.39 10.18 -25.06
N GLY A 289 4.63 9.41 -24.28
CA GLY A 289 3.73 8.37 -24.75
C GLY A 289 2.28 8.80 -25.02
N ALA A 290 1.90 9.94 -24.53
CA ALA A 290 0.51 10.41 -24.54
C ALA A 290 -0.11 10.70 -25.94
N GLY A 291 0.63 10.53 -27.04
CA GLY A 291 0.19 10.88 -28.38
C GLY A 291 -0.37 9.78 -29.27
N LYS A 292 -0.52 8.53 -28.78
CA LYS A 292 -0.92 7.38 -29.64
C LYS A 292 -2.39 6.99 -29.60
N THR A 293 -3.18 7.53 -28.70
CA THR A 293 -4.64 7.40 -28.72
C THR A 293 -5.26 8.67 -29.25
N ASP A 294 -6.28 8.59 -30.10
CA ASP A 294 -7.01 9.74 -30.65
C ASP A 294 -7.44 10.69 -29.52
N GLY A 295 -6.76 11.83 -29.39
CA GLY A 295 -7.00 12.86 -28.37
C GLY A 295 -5.97 12.96 -27.24
N ALA A 296 -4.93 12.11 -27.18
CA ALA A 296 -3.90 12.16 -26.13
C ALA A 296 -2.80 13.20 -26.42
N MET A 297 -2.21 13.73 -25.34
CA MET A 297 -1.24 14.85 -25.35
C MET A 297 0.13 14.41 -25.87
N ASP A 298 0.65 15.02 -26.91
CA ASP A 298 2.03 14.78 -27.40
C ASP A 298 2.97 15.92 -26.94
N ALA A 299 3.23 15.96 -25.63
CA ALA A 299 4.19 16.88 -25.04
C ALA A 299 5.64 16.55 -25.44
N GLY A 300 5.90 15.34 -25.93
CA GLY A 300 7.20 14.94 -26.47
C GLY A 300 7.69 15.85 -27.59
N ASN A 301 6.79 16.37 -28.41
CA ASN A 301 7.17 17.31 -29.48
C ASN A 301 7.68 18.65 -28.98
N LEU A 302 7.36 19.05 -27.75
CA LEU A 302 7.91 20.24 -27.11
C LEU A 302 9.33 20.01 -26.57
N LEU A 303 9.58 18.82 -26.00
CA LEU A 303 10.88 18.44 -25.41
C LEU A 303 11.95 18.13 -26.48
N LYS A 304 11.58 17.39 -27.54
CA LYS A 304 12.52 16.94 -28.57
C LYS A 304 13.41 18.04 -29.17
N PRO A 305 12.89 19.23 -29.57
CA PRO A 305 13.74 20.28 -30.11
C PRO A 305 14.72 20.84 -29.08
N MET A 306 14.31 20.99 -27.83
CA MET A 306 15.16 21.56 -26.78
C MET A 306 16.26 20.59 -26.34
N LEU A 307 15.95 19.30 -26.23
CA LEU A 307 16.93 18.22 -26.01
C LEU A 307 17.91 18.13 -27.20
N ALA A 308 17.42 18.31 -28.43
CA ALA A 308 18.25 18.28 -29.64
C ALA A 308 19.27 19.39 -29.71
N ARG A 309 18.91 20.60 -29.25
CA ARG A 309 19.79 21.77 -29.23
C ARG A 309 20.67 21.87 -27.99
N GLY A 310 20.47 20.96 -26.98
CA GLY A 310 21.18 21.04 -25.70
C GLY A 310 20.71 22.22 -24.82
N GLU A 311 19.53 22.76 -25.11
CA GLU A 311 18.92 23.84 -24.32
C GLU A 311 18.26 23.35 -23.03
N LEU A 312 18.04 22.03 -22.92
CA LEU A 312 17.45 21.33 -21.78
C LEU A 312 18.35 20.23 -21.29
N HIS A 313 18.65 20.25 -20.00
CA HIS A 313 19.23 19.10 -19.27
C HIS A 313 18.13 18.42 -18.48
N CYS A 314 17.98 17.11 -18.66
CA CYS A 314 16.90 16.35 -18.08
C CYS A 314 17.40 15.05 -17.47
N ILE A 315 16.87 14.69 -16.31
CA ILE A 315 16.95 13.36 -15.71
C ILE A 315 15.54 12.78 -15.83
N GLY A 316 15.37 11.71 -16.57
CA GLY A 316 14.09 10.98 -16.65
C GLY A 316 14.11 9.79 -15.71
N ALA A 317 12.93 9.37 -15.24
CA ALA A 317 12.73 8.10 -14.55
C ALA A 317 11.53 7.38 -15.19
N THR A 318 11.64 6.06 -15.38
CA THR A 318 10.60 5.22 -15.99
C THR A 318 10.87 3.74 -15.71
N THR A 319 9.97 2.84 -16.07
CA THR A 319 10.21 1.40 -16.05
C THR A 319 10.92 0.93 -17.32
N LEU A 320 11.44 -0.31 -17.31
CA LEU A 320 12.14 -0.87 -18.48
C LEU A 320 11.20 -1.04 -19.68
N ASP A 321 9.99 -1.50 -19.44
CA ASP A 321 9.01 -1.73 -20.50
C ASP A 321 8.53 -0.43 -21.14
N GLU A 322 8.27 0.61 -20.32
CA GLU A 322 7.91 1.94 -20.80
C GLU A 322 9.08 2.62 -21.55
N TYR A 323 10.31 2.42 -21.07
CA TYR A 323 11.51 2.90 -21.78
C TYR A 323 11.60 2.31 -23.18
N ARG A 324 11.45 0.98 -23.30
CA ARG A 324 11.43 0.27 -24.60
C ARG A 324 10.27 0.72 -25.49
N GLN A 325 9.10 0.92 -24.90
CA GLN A 325 7.90 1.25 -25.65
C GLN A 325 7.89 2.69 -26.17
N TYR A 326 8.36 3.66 -25.39
CA TYR A 326 8.20 5.08 -25.65
C TYR A 326 9.50 5.82 -25.99
N ILE A 327 10.64 5.41 -25.43
CA ILE A 327 11.93 6.09 -25.64
C ILE A 327 12.77 5.42 -26.74
N GLU A 328 12.99 4.12 -26.67
CA GLU A 328 13.81 3.40 -27.66
C GLU A 328 13.18 3.40 -29.06
N LYS A 329 11.85 3.39 -29.15
CA LYS A 329 11.16 3.43 -30.45
C LYS A 329 11.21 4.80 -31.14
N ASP A 330 11.59 5.83 -30.42
CA ASP A 330 11.73 7.18 -30.96
C ASP A 330 13.21 7.53 -31.18
N PRO A 331 13.72 7.55 -32.44
CA PRO A 331 15.13 7.77 -32.73
C PRO A 331 15.67 9.13 -32.26
N ALA A 332 14.78 10.13 -32.04
CA ALA A 332 15.18 11.45 -31.56
C ALA A 332 15.47 11.42 -30.05
N LEU A 333 14.69 10.65 -29.29
CA LEU A 333 14.85 10.49 -27.84
C LEU A 333 15.97 9.49 -27.51
N GLU A 334 16.04 8.35 -28.19
CA GLU A 334 17.08 7.33 -28.01
C GLU A 334 18.51 7.91 -28.13
N ARG A 335 18.70 8.85 -29.07
CA ARG A 335 20.00 9.53 -29.27
C ARG A 335 20.32 10.56 -28.19
N ARG A 336 19.39 10.90 -27.29
CA ARG A 336 19.53 11.95 -26.28
C ARG A 336 19.54 11.45 -24.86
N PHE A 337 18.80 10.38 -24.60
CA PHE A 337 18.79 9.75 -23.29
C PHE A 337 19.83 8.61 -23.20
N GLN A 338 20.45 8.51 -22.03
CA GLN A 338 21.37 7.43 -21.69
C GLN A 338 20.75 6.64 -20.53
N PRO A 339 20.45 5.34 -20.73
CA PRO A 339 19.88 4.53 -19.68
C PRO A 339 20.85 4.35 -18.50
N VAL A 340 20.32 4.43 -17.29
CA VAL A 340 20.96 4.07 -16.03
C VAL A 340 20.05 3.06 -15.35
N GLN A 341 20.48 1.83 -15.29
CA GLN A 341 19.72 0.78 -14.65
C GLN A 341 19.74 0.95 -13.13
N VAL A 342 18.58 0.84 -12.51
CA VAL A 342 18.37 0.92 -11.07
C VAL A 342 17.73 -0.39 -10.65
N ASP A 343 18.56 -1.28 -10.16
CA ASP A 343 18.13 -2.60 -9.72
C ASP A 343 17.54 -2.55 -8.32
N GLU A 344 16.73 -3.56 -8.00
CA GLU A 344 16.24 -3.78 -6.63
C GLU A 344 17.42 -3.96 -5.68
N PRO A 345 17.49 -3.25 -4.54
CA PRO A 345 18.56 -3.42 -3.56
C PRO A 345 18.46 -4.79 -2.89
N THR A 346 19.59 -5.28 -2.41
CA THR A 346 19.64 -6.51 -1.60
C THR A 346 18.96 -6.30 -0.25
N VAL A 347 18.63 -7.39 0.45
CA VAL A 347 18.10 -7.33 1.82
C VAL A 347 19.07 -6.59 2.74
N GLU A 348 20.37 -6.80 2.62
CA GLU A 348 21.43 -6.13 3.41
C GLU A 348 21.48 -4.63 3.15
N ASP A 349 21.40 -4.23 1.87
CA ASP A 349 21.31 -2.81 1.49
C ASP A 349 20.02 -2.18 2.02
N THR A 350 18.91 -2.89 1.94
CA THR A 350 17.61 -2.43 2.46
C THR A 350 17.65 -2.22 3.97
N ILE A 351 18.27 -3.12 4.74
CA ILE A 351 18.45 -2.93 6.19
C ILE A 351 19.27 -1.66 6.46
N SER A 352 20.31 -1.41 5.67
CA SER A 352 21.13 -0.20 5.79
C SER A 352 20.32 1.06 5.48
N ILE A 353 19.46 1.03 4.45
CA ILE A 353 18.54 2.11 4.10
C ILE A 353 17.56 2.37 5.25
N LEU A 354 16.91 1.33 5.78
CA LEU A 354 15.96 1.44 6.89
C LEU A 354 16.62 2.02 8.15
N ARG A 355 17.86 1.60 8.46
CA ARG A 355 18.64 2.19 9.58
C ARG A 355 18.88 3.68 9.40
N GLY A 356 19.14 4.11 8.18
CA GLY A 356 19.33 5.53 7.88
C GLY A 356 18.03 6.36 7.94
N LEU A 357 16.89 5.76 7.68
CA LEU A 357 15.59 6.40 7.77
C LEU A 357 14.98 6.37 9.18
N LYS A 358 15.43 5.44 10.02
CA LYS A 358 14.90 5.15 11.34
C LYS A 358 14.59 6.39 12.18
N GLU A 359 15.58 7.27 12.38
CA GLU A 359 15.42 8.45 13.23
C GLU A 359 14.30 9.37 12.79
N ARG A 360 14.12 9.53 11.47
CA ARG A 360 13.05 10.37 10.90
C ARG A 360 11.68 9.77 11.14
N TYR A 361 11.54 8.46 10.96
CA TYR A 361 10.28 7.78 11.24
C TYR A 361 9.94 7.77 12.73
N GLU A 362 10.96 7.57 13.59
CA GLU A 362 10.81 7.67 15.06
C GLU A 362 10.32 9.05 15.49
N VAL A 363 10.84 10.12 14.89
CA VAL A 363 10.41 11.50 15.20
C VAL A 363 9.03 11.78 14.64
N PHE A 364 8.75 11.40 13.38
CA PHE A 364 7.46 11.67 12.74
C PHE A 364 6.29 10.98 13.46
N HIS A 365 6.48 9.73 13.84
CA HIS A 365 5.43 8.96 14.53
C HIS A 365 5.49 9.06 16.05
N GLY A 366 6.59 9.49 16.62
CA GLY A 366 6.80 9.52 18.08
C GLY A 366 6.95 8.14 18.71
N VAL A 367 7.38 7.13 17.95
CA VAL A 367 7.48 5.73 18.33
C VAL A 367 8.93 5.27 18.20
N LYS A 368 9.42 4.37 19.05
CA LYS A 368 10.74 3.74 18.88
C LYS A 368 10.68 2.57 17.92
N ILE A 369 11.72 2.40 17.12
CA ILE A 369 11.86 1.26 16.20
C ILE A 369 13.05 0.41 16.65
N SER A 370 12.84 -0.89 16.90
CA SER A 370 13.93 -1.80 17.21
C SER A 370 14.75 -2.15 15.96
N ASP A 371 16.02 -2.49 16.10
CA ASP A 371 16.83 -2.96 14.98
C ASP A 371 16.29 -4.29 14.40
N ASN A 372 15.77 -5.15 15.28
CA ASN A 372 15.11 -6.40 14.86
C ASN A 372 13.89 -6.15 13.98
N ALA A 373 13.10 -5.09 14.24
CA ALA A 373 11.99 -4.71 13.38
C ALA A 373 12.46 -4.33 11.97
N LEU A 374 13.57 -3.60 11.85
CA LEU A 374 14.13 -3.22 10.53
C LEU A 374 14.63 -4.45 9.76
N ILE A 375 15.32 -5.36 10.46
CA ILE A 375 15.75 -6.63 9.88
C ILE A 375 14.55 -7.47 9.47
N ALA A 376 13.53 -7.57 10.33
CA ALA A 376 12.30 -8.28 10.02
C ALA A 376 11.56 -7.65 8.83
N ALA A 377 11.45 -6.32 8.77
CA ALA A 377 10.81 -5.62 7.65
C ALA A 377 11.48 -5.93 6.30
N ALA A 378 12.80 -5.90 6.24
CA ALA A 378 13.55 -6.22 5.02
C ALA A 378 13.42 -7.71 4.65
N THR A 379 13.62 -8.63 5.61
CA THR A 379 13.64 -10.06 5.34
C THR A 379 12.25 -10.64 5.07
N LEU A 380 11.24 -10.23 5.85
CA LEU A 380 9.87 -10.72 5.68
C LEU A 380 9.21 -10.12 4.43
N SER A 381 9.46 -8.85 4.12
CA SER A 381 8.94 -8.26 2.88
C SER A 381 9.55 -8.89 1.63
N ASP A 382 10.86 -9.16 1.63
CA ASP A 382 11.52 -9.85 0.52
C ASP A 382 10.95 -11.24 0.30
N ARG A 383 10.74 -11.97 1.39
CA ARG A 383 10.28 -13.36 1.35
C ARG A 383 8.77 -13.50 1.06
N TYR A 384 7.92 -12.62 1.61
CA TYR A 384 6.46 -12.81 1.62
C TYR A 384 5.68 -11.85 0.72
N ILE A 385 6.26 -10.72 0.32
CA ILE A 385 5.62 -9.73 -0.56
C ILE A 385 6.32 -9.77 -1.92
N THR A 386 5.71 -10.48 -2.87
CA THR A 386 6.30 -10.76 -4.18
C THR A 386 5.83 -9.82 -5.30
N ASP A 387 4.78 -9.05 -5.07
CA ASP A 387 4.17 -8.14 -6.03
C ASP A 387 4.72 -6.70 -5.96
N ARG A 388 5.63 -6.43 -5.02
CA ARG A 388 6.31 -5.14 -4.80
C ARG A 388 7.80 -5.35 -4.60
N PHE A 389 8.58 -4.28 -4.79
CA PHE A 389 10.04 -4.32 -4.76
C PHE A 389 10.63 -3.64 -3.53
N LEU A 390 11.83 -4.08 -3.13
CA LEU A 390 12.63 -3.39 -2.10
C LEU A 390 13.19 -2.08 -2.71
N PRO A 391 13.41 -1.04 -1.89
CA PRO A 391 13.17 -0.97 -0.45
C PRO A 391 11.75 -0.56 -0.06
N ASP A 392 10.93 -0.15 -1.02
CA ASP A 392 9.62 0.47 -0.83
C ASP A 392 8.68 -0.38 0.05
N LYS A 393 8.54 -1.68 -0.27
CA LYS A 393 7.72 -2.61 0.52
C LYS A 393 8.18 -2.75 1.98
N ALA A 394 9.48 -2.63 2.26
CA ALA A 394 10.03 -2.70 3.62
C ALA A 394 9.84 -1.37 4.37
N ILE A 395 9.97 -0.24 3.68
CA ILE A 395 9.71 1.09 4.22
C ILE A 395 8.24 1.21 4.63
N ASP A 396 7.32 0.80 3.76
CA ASP A 396 5.88 0.83 4.04
C ASP A 396 5.49 -0.03 5.24
N LEU A 397 6.12 -1.20 5.42
CA LEU A 397 5.90 -2.03 6.61
C LEU A 397 6.31 -1.31 7.89
N VAL A 398 7.44 -0.62 7.87
CA VAL A 398 7.92 0.16 9.04
C VAL A 398 7.00 1.34 9.30
N ASP A 399 6.57 2.04 8.26
CA ASP A 399 5.67 3.19 8.37
C ASP A 399 4.29 2.77 8.94
N GLU A 400 3.69 1.70 8.40
CA GLU A 400 2.42 1.18 8.90
C GLU A 400 2.53 0.66 10.34
N ALA A 401 3.66 0.01 10.71
CA ALA A 401 3.89 -0.46 12.07
C ALA A 401 3.99 0.70 13.06
N CYS A 402 4.69 1.76 12.68
CA CYS A 402 4.77 2.98 13.50
C CYS A 402 3.41 3.65 13.63
N ALA A 403 2.64 3.76 12.53
CA ALA A 403 1.29 4.32 12.55
C ALA A 403 0.32 3.50 13.40
N MET A 404 0.43 2.16 13.36
CA MET A 404 -0.36 1.25 14.17
C MET A 404 -0.10 1.47 15.67
N ILE A 405 1.17 1.46 16.08
CA ILE A 405 1.55 1.69 17.49
C ILE A 405 1.13 3.09 17.95
N LYS A 406 1.33 4.12 17.12
CA LYS A 406 0.86 5.47 17.44
C LYS A 406 -0.66 5.53 17.65
N THR A 407 -1.42 4.85 16.78
CA THR A 407 -2.88 4.79 16.91
C THR A 407 -3.28 4.05 18.20
N GLU A 408 -2.60 2.95 18.54
CA GLU A 408 -2.80 2.22 19.80
C GLU A 408 -2.47 3.09 21.03
N MET A 409 -1.42 3.91 20.97
CA MET A 409 -1.04 4.85 22.03
C MET A 409 -2.06 5.99 22.20
N ASP A 410 -2.63 6.47 21.10
CA ASP A 410 -3.58 7.57 21.11
C ASP A 410 -5.02 7.13 21.41
N SER A 411 -5.36 5.88 21.13
CA SER A 411 -6.66 5.27 21.41
C SER A 411 -6.69 4.58 22.77
N MET A 412 -7.88 4.32 23.26
CA MET A 412 -8.09 3.56 24.50
C MET A 412 -7.70 2.09 24.25
N PRO A 413 -6.92 1.45 25.12
CA PRO A 413 -6.61 0.01 25.01
C PRO A 413 -7.87 -0.85 24.96
N SER A 414 -7.85 -1.93 24.17
CA SER A 414 -9.03 -2.81 23.94
C SER A 414 -9.63 -3.33 25.23
N GLU A 415 -8.80 -3.69 26.21
CA GLU A 415 -9.27 -4.14 27.53
C GLU A 415 -10.08 -3.08 28.29
N MET A 416 -9.69 -1.79 28.14
CA MET A 416 -10.41 -0.68 28.74
C MET A 416 -11.71 -0.38 27.97
N ASP A 417 -11.69 -0.52 26.66
CA ASP A 417 -12.87 -0.30 25.82
C ASP A 417 -13.95 -1.35 26.08
N ASP A 418 -13.54 -2.64 26.21
CA ASP A 418 -14.42 -3.74 26.59
C ASP A 418 -15.06 -3.49 27.98
N LEU A 419 -14.26 -3.03 28.95
CA LEU A 419 -14.78 -2.64 30.26
C LEU A 419 -15.76 -1.48 30.17
N ALA A 420 -15.47 -0.46 29.37
CA ALA A 420 -16.34 0.68 29.14
C ALA A 420 -17.68 0.27 28.50
N HIS A 421 -17.63 -0.61 27.51
CA HIS A 421 -18.83 -1.19 26.91
C HIS A 421 -19.65 -2.01 27.91
N ARG A 422 -19.00 -2.85 28.72
CA ARG A 422 -19.66 -3.65 29.74
C ARG A 422 -20.32 -2.76 30.82
N ILE A 423 -19.61 -1.73 31.29
CA ILE A 423 -20.14 -0.74 32.22
C ILE A 423 -21.39 -0.05 31.62
N THR A 424 -21.33 0.35 30.35
CA THR A 424 -22.46 0.99 29.66
C THR A 424 -23.67 0.05 29.57
N GLN A 425 -23.45 -1.24 29.22
CA GLN A 425 -24.52 -2.24 29.21
C GLN A 425 -25.19 -2.39 30.58
N LEU A 426 -24.38 -2.54 31.65
CA LEU A 426 -24.89 -2.66 33.01
C LEU A 426 -25.60 -1.40 33.46
N GLN A 427 -25.17 -0.20 33.08
CA GLN A 427 -25.85 1.04 33.36
C GLN A 427 -27.22 1.12 32.68
N ILE A 428 -27.37 0.66 31.45
CA ILE A 428 -28.65 0.57 30.75
C ILE A 428 -29.59 -0.39 31.47
N GLU A 429 -29.10 -1.58 31.87
CA GLU A 429 -29.85 -2.57 32.65
C GLU A 429 -30.29 -2.00 34.02
N GLN A 430 -29.40 -1.27 34.71
CA GLN A 430 -29.68 -0.59 35.98
C GLN A 430 -30.83 0.39 35.84
N VAL A 431 -30.85 1.23 34.80
CA VAL A 431 -31.90 2.20 34.54
C VAL A 431 -33.24 1.50 34.28
N SER A 432 -33.24 0.32 33.65
CA SER A 432 -34.44 -0.47 33.42
C SER A 432 -34.94 -1.09 34.71
N LEU A 433 -34.09 -1.76 35.50
CA LEU A 433 -34.42 -2.44 36.73
C LEU A 433 -34.90 -1.47 37.85
N LYS A 434 -34.38 -0.23 37.89
CA LYS A 434 -34.86 0.81 38.84
C LYS A 434 -36.32 1.21 38.66
N LYS A 435 -36.95 0.89 37.53
CA LYS A 435 -38.36 1.16 37.25
C LYS A 435 -39.26 0.03 37.70
N GLU A 436 -38.70 -1.14 38.02
CA GLU A 436 -39.44 -2.32 38.46
C GLU A 436 -39.42 -2.46 39.97
N THR A 437 -40.54 -2.98 40.56
CA THR A 437 -40.74 -3.03 42.03
C THR A 437 -40.83 -4.46 42.56
N ASP A 438 -40.70 -5.45 41.73
CA ASP A 438 -40.76 -6.84 42.15
C ASP A 438 -39.47 -7.31 42.86
N ALA A 439 -39.56 -8.31 43.72
CA ALA A 439 -38.48 -8.77 44.59
C ALA A 439 -37.29 -9.37 43.79
N LEU A 440 -37.55 -9.99 42.64
CA LEU A 440 -36.50 -10.55 41.75
C LEU A 440 -35.67 -9.46 41.08
N SER A 441 -36.35 -8.41 40.55
CA SER A 441 -35.68 -7.26 39.93
C SER A 441 -34.86 -6.47 40.96
N GLN A 442 -35.30 -6.35 42.19
CA GLN A 442 -34.55 -5.70 43.27
C GLN A 442 -33.32 -6.51 43.69
N SER A 443 -33.41 -7.84 43.75
CA SER A 443 -32.22 -8.68 44.01
C SER A 443 -31.21 -8.55 42.91
N ARG A 444 -31.63 -8.63 41.66
CA ARG A 444 -30.77 -8.44 40.49
C ARG A 444 -30.13 -7.06 40.44
N LEU A 445 -30.90 -6.01 40.82
CA LEU A 445 -30.38 -4.64 40.90
C LEU A 445 -29.25 -4.52 41.91
N HIS A 446 -29.35 -5.16 43.06
CA HIS A 446 -28.32 -5.14 44.11
C HIS A 446 -27.01 -5.86 43.63
N GLU A 447 -27.13 -7.02 42.99
CA GLU A 447 -26.00 -7.72 42.40
C GLU A 447 -25.32 -6.89 41.30
N LEU A 448 -26.12 -6.30 40.42
CA LEU A 448 -25.65 -5.47 39.31
C LEU A 448 -24.93 -4.21 39.82
N GLU A 449 -25.43 -3.56 40.88
CA GLU A 449 -24.80 -2.39 41.49
C GLU A 449 -23.40 -2.73 42.06
N LYS A 450 -23.27 -3.93 42.64
CA LYS A 450 -21.97 -4.42 43.10
C LYS A 450 -21.00 -4.70 41.96
N GLU A 451 -21.44 -5.42 40.91
CA GLU A 451 -20.66 -5.69 39.72
C GLU A 451 -20.22 -4.37 39.04
N LEU A 452 -21.15 -3.43 38.95
CA LEU A 452 -20.89 -2.13 38.32
C LEU A 452 -19.84 -1.31 39.10
N ALA A 453 -19.91 -1.33 40.44
CA ALA A 453 -18.94 -0.64 41.30
C ALA A 453 -17.52 -1.25 41.13
N GLU A 454 -17.41 -2.57 41.14
CA GLU A 454 -16.13 -3.28 40.94
C GLU A 454 -15.51 -2.99 39.55
N LEU A 455 -16.34 -3.00 38.51
CA LEU A 455 -15.88 -2.69 37.15
C LEU A 455 -15.48 -1.21 36.97
N GLN A 456 -16.24 -0.29 37.61
CA GLN A 456 -15.90 1.14 37.58
C GLN A 456 -14.59 1.43 38.30
N ASP A 457 -14.34 0.80 39.46
CA ASP A 457 -13.08 0.98 40.19
C ASP A 457 -11.89 0.40 39.38
N LYS A 458 -12.07 -0.76 38.76
CA LYS A 458 -11.07 -1.33 37.84
C LYS A 458 -10.79 -0.41 36.66
N PHE A 459 -11.84 0.12 36.03
CA PHE A 459 -11.73 1.05 34.92
C PHE A 459 -10.99 2.34 35.31
N ARG A 460 -11.32 2.92 36.49
CA ARG A 460 -10.63 4.13 37.00
C ARG A 460 -9.15 3.88 37.25
N SER A 461 -8.81 2.74 37.84
CA SER A 461 -7.43 2.36 38.11
C SER A 461 -6.64 2.21 36.81
N MET A 462 -7.19 1.50 35.82
CA MET A 462 -6.58 1.33 34.50
C MET A 462 -6.47 2.66 33.75
N LYS A 463 -7.48 3.50 33.82
CA LYS A 463 -7.49 4.82 33.19
C LYS A 463 -6.40 5.73 33.76
N ALA A 464 -6.24 5.79 35.07
CA ALA A 464 -5.17 6.57 35.70
C ALA A 464 -3.78 6.05 35.33
N LYS A 465 -3.60 4.73 35.24
CA LYS A 465 -2.35 4.09 34.79
C LYS A 465 -2.07 4.48 33.34
N TRP A 466 -3.04 4.34 32.44
CA TRP A 466 -2.95 4.68 31.03
C TRP A 466 -2.63 6.19 30.81
N GLU A 467 -3.30 7.11 31.51
CA GLU A 467 -3.01 8.54 31.41
C GLU A 467 -1.59 8.89 31.88
N ASN A 468 -1.11 8.25 32.94
CA ASN A 468 0.27 8.43 33.42
C ASN A 468 1.30 7.92 32.41
N GLU A 469 1.07 6.76 31.79
CA GLU A 469 1.94 6.21 30.76
C GLU A 469 1.96 7.10 29.51
N LYS A 470 0.78 7.54 29.04
CA LYS A 470 0.64 8.47 27.91
C LYS A 470 1.38 9.78 28.13
N ASN A 471 1.30 10.37 29.34
CA ASN A 471 2.00 11.58 29.68
C ASN A 471 3.52 11.38 29.72
N ALA A 472 4.01 10.23 30.21
CA ALA A 472 5.44 9.91 30.21
C ALA A 472 5.98 9.77 28.78
N ILE A 473 5.26 9.08 27.90
CA ILE A 473 5.62 8.93 26.49
C ILE A 473 5.61 10.30 25.78
N GLY A 474 4.61 11.15 26.03
CA GLY A 474 4.54 12.50 25.46
C GLY A 474 5.73 13.39 25.84
N LYS A 475 6.27 13.28 27.07
CA LYS A 475 7.50 13.98 27.46
C LYS A 475 8.73 13.49 26.69
N VAL A 476 8.87 12.19 26.52
CA VAL A 476 9.98 11.60 25.74
C VAL A 476 9.92 12.08 24.29
N GLN A 477 8.74 12.13 23.70
CA GLN A 477 8.54 12.63 22.33
C GLN A 477 8.96 14.10 22.19
N THR A 478 8.50 14.97 23.10
CA THR A 478 8.86 16.40 23.07
C THR A 478 10.36 16.62 23.21
N LEU A 479 11.07 15.81 24.03
CA LEU A 479 12.51 15.89 24.16
C LEU A 479 13.24 15.46 22.87
N ARG A 480 12.74 14.44 22.17
CA ARG A 480 13.30 14.02 20.88
C ARG A 480 13.13 15.07 19.79
N GLU A 481 11.94 15.68 19.69
CA GLU A 481 11.71 16.79 18.77
C GLU A 481 12.66 17.97 19.04
N GLN A 482 12.90 18.30 20.31
CA GLN A 482 13.85 19.34 20.68
C GLN A 482 15.30 18.99 20.33
N ILE A 483 15.70 17.74 20.46
CA ILE A 483 17.03 17.23 20.06
C ILE A 483 17.19 17.37 18.53
N GLU A 484 16.20 16.98 17.75
CA GLU A 484 16.24 17.08 16.28
C GLU A 484 16.30 18.55 15.83
N GLN A 485 15.47 19.42 16.40
CA GLN A 485 15.53 20.85 16.14
C GLN A 485 16.89 21.44 16.50
N THR A 486 17.50 20.98 17.59
CA THR A 486 18.82 21.43 18.01
C THR A 486 19.90 20.91 17.05
N ASN A 487 19.83 19.69 16.58
CA ASN A 487 20.74 19.15 15.57
C ASN A 487 20.63 19.91 14.23
N ALA A 488 19.43 20.17 13.76
CA ALA A 488 19.20 21.00 12.58
C ALA A 488 19.75 22.42 12.73
N ALA A 489 19.60 23.01 13.92
CA ALA A 489 20.17 24.33 14.22
C ALA A 489 21.70 24.32 14.26
N ILE A 490 22.33 23.26 14.78
CA ILE A 490 23.81 23.09 14.78
C ILE A 490 24.32 23.01 13.34
N GLU A 491 23.72 22.19 12.48
CA GLU A 491 24.15 22.07 11.10
C GLU A 491 23.92 23.35 10.30
N LYS A 492 22.84 24.09 10.57
CA LYS A 492 22.61 25.40 9.99
C LYS A 492 23.68 26.39 10.40
N ALA A 493 24.00 26.48 11.69
CA ALA A 493 25.04 27.36 12.19
C ALA A 493 26.43 26.99 11.63
N GLN A 494 26.75 25.71 11.46
CA GLN A 494 27.99 25.27 10.82
C GLN A 494 28.09 25.70 9.35
N ARG A 495 26.98 25.63 8.60
CA ARG A 495 26.95 26.11 7.20
C ARG A 495 27.08 27.64 7.08
N GLU A 496 26.51 28.38 8.02
CA GLU A 496 26.60 29.83 8.10
C GLU A 496 27.93 30.29 8.68
N TYR A 497 28.88 29.35 9.02
CA TYR A 497 30.17 29.62 9.67
C TYR A 497 30.04 30.31 11.03
N ASP A 498 28.89 30.26 11.69
CA ASP A 498 28.70 30.68 13.08
C ASP A 498 29.14 29.58 14.04
N LEU A 499 30.47 29.45 14.17
CA LEU A 499 31.09 28.41 14.98
C LEU A 499 30.78 28.58 16.47
N ASN A 500 30.55 29.79 16.95
CA ASN A 500 30.21 30.06 18.35
C ASN A 500 28.85 29.49 18.71
N LYS A 501 27.85 29.76 17.90
CA LYS A 501 26.50 29.24 18.09
C LYS A 501 26.43 27.73 17.90
N ALA A 502 27.18 27.21 16.93
CA ALA A 502 27.31 25.77 16.74
C ALA A 502 27.94 25.07 17.95
N ALA A 503 28.97 25.65 18.56
CA ALA A 503 29.61 25.13 19.74
C ALA A 503 28.70 25.20 20.97
N GLU A 504 28.00 26.30 21.20
CA GLU A 504 27.02 26.45 22.28
C GLU A 504 25.93 25.41 22.23
N LEU A 505 25.35 25.21 21.07
CA LEU A 505 24.30 24.20 20.87
C LEU A 505 24.83 22.78 21.02
N LYS A 506 25.98 22.46 20.42
CA LYS A 506 26.59 21.12 20.40
C LYS A 506 27.13 20.67 21.74
N TYR A 507 27.79 21.56 22.51
CA TYR A 507 28.43 21.21 23.74
C TYR A 507 27.66 21.67 24.99
N GLY A 508 26.69 22.56 24.84
CA GLY A 508 25.81 23.04 25.92
C GLY A 508 24.46 22.36 25.90
N LYS A 509 23.60 22.75 24.93
CA LYS A 509 22.17 22.39 24.92
C LYS A 509 21.92 20.92 24.56
N LEU A 510 22.62 20.39 23.56
CA LEU A 510 22.40 19.01 23.09
C LEU A 510 22.70 17.95 24.17
N PRO A 511 23.83 17.99 24.91
CA PRO A 511 24.11 17.01 25.96
C PRO A 511 23.11 17.10 27.11
N GLU A 512 22.59 18.29 27.41
CA GLU A 512 21.57 18.48 28.45
C GLU A 512 20.25 17.80 28.08
N LEU A 513 19.78 18.01 26.85
CA LEU A 513 18.57 17.36 26.32
C LEU A 513 18.74 15.84 26.25
N GLN A 514 19.93 15.36 25.84
CA GLN A 514 20.24 13.93 25.80
C GLN A 514 20.21 13.30 27.19
N LYS A 515 20.75 13.99 28.20
CA LYS A 515 20.73 13.52 29.59
C LYS A 515 19.29 13.50 30.16
N GLN A 516 18.48 14.49 29.83
CA GLN A 516 17.08 14.54 30.23
C GLN A 516 16.30 13.39 29.55
N LEU A 517 16.53 13.14 28.28
CA LEU A 517 15.92 12.03 27.53
C LEU A 517 16.31 10.68 28.16
N GLU A 518 17.59 10.47 28.46
CA GLU A 518 18.08 9.23 29.09
C GLU A 518 17.46 8.99 30.48
N ALA A 519 17.26 10.05 31.25
CA ALA A 519 16.62 9.96 32.54
C ALA A 519 15.14 9.58 32.46
N GLU A 520 14.36 10.22 31.53
CA GLU A 520 12.94 9.90 31.32
C GLU A 520 12.80 8.50 30.71
N GLU A 521 13.67 8.08 29.79
CA GLU A 521 13.67 6.72 29.23
C GLU A 521 13.99 5.65 30.27
N LYS A 522 14.89 5.89 31.23
CA LYS A 522 15.14 4.97 32.34
C LYS A 522 13.91 4.81 33.24
N LEU A 523 13.25 5.93 33.60
CA LEU A 523 12.03 5.92 34.39
C LEU A 523 10.87 5.18 33.67
N ALA A 524 10.78 5.32 32.36
CA ALA A 524 9.80 4.60 31.55
C ALA A 524 10.12 3.10 31.45
N ASN A 525 11.41 2.72 31.35
CA ASN A 525 11.86 1.33 31.26
C ASN A 525 11.71 0.54 32.59
N GLU A 526 11.88 1.17 33.75
CA GLU A 526 11.71 0.52 35.05
C GLU A 526 10.27 0.06 35.34
N LYS A 527 9.29 0.60 34.61
CA LYS A 527 7.85 0.29 34.76
C LYS A 527 7.30 -0.70 33.73
N LYS A 528 8.16 -1.33 32.92
CA LYS A 528 7.76 -2.09 31.71
C LYS A 528 7.06 -3.42 31.93
N GLU A 529 7.28 -4.11 33.04
CA GLU A 529 6.67 -5.44 33.26
C GLU A 529 5.13 -5.43 33.36
N ASP A 530 4.53 -4.25 33.49
CA ASP A 530 3.09 -4.06 33.71
C ASP A 530 2.48 -2.95 32.84
N SER A 531 3.15 -2.55 31.75
CA SER A 531 2.73 -1.42 30.91
C SER A 531 1.53 -1.79 30.04
N LEU A 532 0.52 -0.89 30.01
CA LEU A 532 -0.68 -1.00 29.15
C LEU A 532 -0.40 -0.52 27.72
N LEU A 533 0.64 0.33 27.52
CA LEU A 533 0.97 0.92 26.24
C LEU A 533 2.30 0.37 25.70
N ARG A 534 2.29 0.03 24.41
CA ARG A 534 3.52 -0.29 23.68
C ARG A 534 4.06 0.99 23.04
N ASP A 535 5.36 1.28 23.26
CA ASP A 535 6.04 2.48 22.75
C ASP A 535 7.05 2.17 21.65
N ARG A 536 7.13 0.90 21.24
CA ARG A 536 8.18 0.40 20.35
C ARG A 536 7.63 -0.56 19.31
N VAL A 537 8.10 -0.38 18.08
CA VAL A 537 7.92 -1.34 16.99
C VAL A 537 8.95 -2.45 17.13
N THR A 538 8.49 -3.70 17.18
CA THR A 538 9.31 -4.92 17.21
C THR A 538 9.07 -5.75 15.94
N ASP A 539 9.78 -6.86 15.81
CA ASP A 539 9.55 -7.85 14.75
C ASP A 539 8.14 -8.45 14.78
N GLU A 540 7.48 -8.50 15.95
CA GLU A 540 6.11 -8.99 16.08
C GLU A 540 5.09 -8.09 15.34
N GLU A 541 5.20 -6.76 15.47
CA GLU A 541 4.31 -5.82 14.78
C GLU A 541 4.53 -5.91 13.26
N ILE A 542 5.77 -6.00 12.83
CA ILE A 542 6.08 -6.20 11.40
C ILE A 542 5.48 -7.50 10.90
N ALA A 543 5.66 -8.61 11.62
CA ALA A 543 5.10 -9.89 11.28
C ALA A 543 3.56 -9.86 11.19
N ARG A 544 2.89 -9.14 12.11
CA ARG A 544 1.44 -8.95 12.12
C ARG A 544 0.94 -8.21 10.87
N ILE A 545 1.68 -7.18 10.42
CA ILE A 545 1.31 -6.44 9.21
C ILE A 545 1.52 -7.30 7.97
N VAL A 546 2.66 -8.00 7.87
CA VAL A 546 2.90 -8.95 6.78
C VAL A 546 1.80 -10.01 6.73
N ALA A 547 1.40 -10.54 7.89
CA ALA A 547 0.29 -11.50 7.98
C ALA A 547 -1.04 -10.91 7.45
N ARG A 548 -1.31 -9.64 7.74
CA ARG A 548 -2.51 -8.94 7.25
C ARG A 548 -2.47 -8.73 5.74
N TRP A 549 -1.34 -8.33 5.19
CA TRP A 549 -1.20 -8.07 3.75
C TRP A 549 -1.22 -9.35 2.91
N THR A 550 -0.54 -10.38 3.40
CA THR A 550 -0.36 -11.64 2.65
C THR A 550 -1.41 -12.70 2.98
N GLY A 551 -2.12 -12.55 4.10
CA GLY A 551 -3.01 -13.57 4.64
C GLY A 551 -2.28 -14.77 5.27
N ILE A 552 -0.96 -14.68 5.48
CA ILE A 552 -0.12 -15.75 6.06
C ILE A 552 0.08 -15.44 7.54
N PRO A 553 -0.19 -16.34 8.48
CA PRO A 553 0.01 -16.10 9.90
C PRO A 553 1.50 -16.14 10.29
N VAL A 554 2.23 -15.07 9.94
CA VAL A 554 3.67 -14.92 10.11
C VAL A 554 4.08 -14.92 11.59
N GLU A 555 3.17 -14.55 12.49
CA GLU A 555 3.41 -14.53 13.96
C GLU A 555 3.82 -15.90 14.52
N LYS A 556 3.34 -16.98 13.92
CA LYS A 556 3.66 -18.36 14.32
C LYS A 556 4.93 -18.92 13.67
N LEU A 557 5.50 -18.19 12.70
CA LEU A 557 6.62 -18.70 11.87
C LEU A 557 8.00 -18.51 12.52
N VAL A 558 8.16 -17.61 13.51
CA VAL A 558 9.49 -17.23 14.01
C VAL A 558 10.06 -18.19 15.04
N GLU A 559 9.29 -18.77 15.96
CA GLU A 559 9.81 -19.66 16.99
C GLU A 559 9.35 -21.12 16.91
N GLY A 560 8.14 -21.38 16.41
CA GLY A 560 7.54 -22.73 16.36
C GLY A 560 7.79 -23.51 15.06
N GLU A 561 8.31 -22.88 14.01
CA GLU A 561 8.42 -23.50 12.67
C GLU A 561 9.39 -24.68 12.65
N ARG A 562 10.54 -24.57 13.30
CA ARG A 562 11.54 -25.65 13.33
C ARG A 562 11.02 -26.88 14.05
N GLU A 563 10.37 -26.70 15.19
CA GLU A 563 9.77 -27.83 15.94
C GLU A 563 8.58 -28.43 15.20
N LYS A 564 7.69 -27.62 14.65
CA LYS A 564 6.56 -28.09 13.84
C LYS A 564 7.01 -28.86 12.60
N LEU A 565 8.08 -28.42 11.92
CA LEU A 565 8.62 -29.10 10.75
C LEU A 565 9.30 -30.43 11.12
N LEU A 566 9.96 -30.50 12.26
CA LEU A 566 10.58 -31.74 12.76
C LEU A 566 9.53 -32.81 13.12
N HIS A 567 8.30 -32.41 13.50
CA HIS A 567 7.17 -33.25 13.84
C HIS A 567 6.01 -33.15 12.83
N LEU A 568 6.34 -32.77 11.56
CA LEU A 568 5.33 -32.60 10.53
C LEU A 568 4.57 -33.91 10.24
N ASP A 569 5.22 -35.04 10.28
CA ASP A 569 4.64 -36.36 10.12
C ASP A 569 3.58 -36.65 11.20
N ASP A 570 3.88 -36.38 12.47
CA ASP A 570 2.93 -36.53 13.59
C ASP A 570 1.70 -35.63 13.41
N VAL A 571 1.91 -34.39 12.94
CA VAL A 571 0.81 -33.44 12.69
C VAL A 571 -0.08 -33.92 11.54
N LEU A 572 0.51 -34.44 10.48
CA LEU A 572 -0.24 -34.94 9.33
C LEU A 572 -1.00 -36.23 9.67
N HIS A 573 -0.42 -37.12 10.49
CA HIS A 573 -1.07 -38.36 10.92
C HIS A 573 -2.30 -38.15 11.81
N LYS A 574 -2.46 -36.98 12.43
CA LYS A 574 -3.70 -36.63 13.15
C LYS A 574 -4.93 -36.56 12.22
N ARG A 575 -4.74 -36.27 10.95
CA ARG A 575 -5.81 -36.15 9.94
C ARG A 575 -5.78 -37.26 8.89
N VAL A 576 -4.58 -37.72 8.51
CA VAL A 576 -4.39 -38.71 7.46
C VAL A 576 -4.06 -40.06 8.09
N ILE A 577 -4.99 -40.99 7.98
CA ILE A 577 -4.88 -42.32 8.58
C ILE A 577 -4.39 -43.35 7.57
N GLY A 578 -3.44 -44.16 7.96
CA GLY A 578 -3.03 -45.36 7.25
C GLY A 578 -2.22 -45.18 5.97
N GLN A 579 -1.61 -44.02 5.79
CA GLN A 579 -0.78 -43.67 4.61
C GLN A 579 0.64 -43.24 5.02
N ASP A 580 1.28 -44.08 5.89
CA ASP A 580 2.55 -43.72 6.54
C ASP A 580 3.65 -43.41 5.54
N GLU A 581 3.82 -44.22 4.46
CA GLU A 581 4.82 -43.98 3.41
C GLU A 581 4.58 -42.63 2.69
N ALA A 582 3.31 -42.28 2.46
CA ALA A 582 2.95 -41.03 1.82
C ALA A 582 3.29 -39.82 2.71
N VAL A 583 2.93 -39.89 3.98
CA VAL A 583 3.20 -38.83 4.96
C VAL A 583 4.71 -38.62 5.13
N THR A 584 5.47 -39.72 5.32
CA THR A 584 6.93 -39.68 5.50
C THR A 584 7.64 -39.05 4.29
N LYS A 585 7.36 -39.53 3.05
CA LYS A 585 7.98 -39.00 1.84
C LYS A 585 7.72 -37.49 1.65
N VAL A 586 6.48 -37.08 1.88
CA VAL A 586 6.09 -35.68 1.77
C VAL A 586 6.77 -34.82 2.84
N SER A 587 6.79 -35.28 4.11
CA SER A 587 7.45 -34.58 5.21
C SER A 587 8.95 -34.41 4.98
N GLU A 588 9.64 -35.46 4.52
CA GLU A 588 11.07 -35.43 4.21
C GLU A 588 11.39 -34.47 3.07
N ALA A 589 10.59 -34.44 2.00
CA ALA A 589 10.80 -33.53 0.88
C ALA A 589 10.65 -32.07 1.31
N ILE A 590 9.65 -31.77 2.13
CA ILE A 590 9.42 -30.44 2.70
C ILE A 590 10.57 -30.05 3.65
N LEU A 591 11.04 -30.97 4.49
CA LEU A 591 12.19 -30.73 5.36
C LEU A 591 13.46 -30.39 4.55
N ARG A 592 13.74 -31.13 3.47
CA ARG A 592 14.88 -30.82 2.56
C ARG A 592 14.78 -29.42 1.98
N SER A 593 13.60 -29.01 1.54
CA SER A 593 13.36 -27.69 0.97
C SER A 593 13.53 -26.58 2.01
N ARG A 594 12.94 -26.74 3.20
CA ARG A 594 13.01 -25.74 4.29
C ARG A 594 14.38 -25.65 4.95
N ALA A 595 15.17 -26.70 4.90
CA ALA A 595 16.57 -26.68 5.34
C ALA A 595 17.51 -25.92 4.38
N GLY A 596 17.01 -25.44 3.24
CA GLY A 596 17.80 -24.70 2.24
C GLY A 596 18.73 -25.59 1.40
N ILE A 597 18.56 -26.91 1.41
CA ILE A 597 19.39 -27.85 0.65
C ILE A 597 18.81 -28.07 -0.75
N ALA A 598 17.50 -27.85 -0.94
CA ALA A 598 16.85 -27.96 -2.24
C ALA A 598 17.15 -26.74 -3.13
N ASN A 599 16.90 -26.87 -4.44
CA ASN A 599 17.11 -25.78 -5.39
C ASN A 599 16.13 -24.61 -5.09
N PRO A 600 16.62 -23.40 -4.79
CA PRO A 600 15.79 -22.27 -4.42
C PRO A 600 14.86 -21.75 -5.55
N ASN A 601 15.11 -22.17 -6.79
CA ASN A 601 14.33 -21.80 -7.96
C ASN A 601 13.17 -22.76 -8.27
N ARG A 602 12.89 -23.74 -7.41
CA ARG A 602 11.80 -24.70 -7.56
C ARG A 602 10.72 -24.52 -6.51
N PRO A 603 9.50 -25.03 -6.72
CA PRO A 603 8.49 -25.12 -5.67
C PRO A 603 9.01 -25.82 -4.40
N ILE A 604 8.38 -25.57 -3.24
CA ILE A 604 8.75 -26.20 -1.95
C ILE A 604 8.76 -27.72 -2.06
N GLY A 605 7.81 -28.28 -2.83
CA GLY A 605 7.72 -29.69 -3.13
C GLY A 605 6.76 -29.96 -4.28
N SER A 606 7.04 -31.03 -5.02
CA SER A 606 6.24 -31.45 -6.18
C SER A 606 5.99 -32.94 -6.12
N PHE A 607 4.71 -33.33 -6.01
CA PHE A 607 4.29 -34.68 -5.70
C PHE A 607 3.27 -35.22 -6.71
N LEU A 608 3.41 -36.50 -7.08
CA LEU A 608 2.36 -37.24 -7.80
C LEU A 608 1.76 -38.32 -6.88
N PHE A 609 0.49 -38.14 -6.55
CA PHE A 609 -0.26 -39.07 -5.67
C PHE A 609 -1.04 -40.07 -6.53
N LEU A 610 -0.67 -41.33 -6.44
CA LEU A 610 -1.26 -42.42 -7.21
C LEU A 610 -2.07 -43.33 -6.30
N GLY A 611 -3.24 -43.76 -6.71
CA GLY A 611 -4.01 -44.74 -5.98
C GLY A 611 -5.52 -44.61 -6.16
N PRO A 612 -6.31 -45.53 -5.58
CA PRO A 612 -7.76 -45.56 -5.70
C PRO A 612 -8.43 -44.30 -5.14
N THR A 613 -9.72 -44.14 -5.43
CA THR A 613 -10.49 -43.00 -4.92
C THR A 613 -10.80 -43.20 -3.42
N GLY A 614 -10.90 -42.09 -2.68
CA GLY A 614 -11.30 -42.11 -1.25
C GLY A 614 -10.27 -42.62 -0.24
N VAL A 615 -9.00 -42.72 -0.62
CA VAL A 615 -7.90 -43.19 0.25
C VAL A 615 -7.16 -42.05 0.99
N GLY A 616 -7.56 -40.81 0.79
CA GLY A 616 -7.01 -39.65 1.52
C GLY A 616 -6.08 -38.75 0.74
N LYS A 617 -5.94 -38.87 -0.61
CA LYS A 617 -5.07 -38.01 -1.45
C LYS A 617 -5.36 -36.50 -1.25
N THR A 618 -6.60 -36.10 -1.41
CA THR A 618 -7.04 -34.70 -1.21
C THR A 618 -6.98 -34.26 0.26
N GLU A 619 -7.15 -35.21 1.20
CA GLU A 619 -7.07 -34.92 2.62
C GLU A 619 -5.64 -34.58 3.06
N LEU A 620 -4.64 -35.30 2.53
CA LEU A 620 -3.24 -34.96 2.77
C LEU A 620 -2.89 -33.57 2.21
N ALA A 621 -3.41 -33.19 1.04
CA ALA A 621 -3.22 -31.84 0.50
C ALA A 621 -3.82 -30.76 1.42
N LYS A 622 -5.02 -30.99 1.99
CA LYS A 622 -5.64 -30.10 2.98
C LYS A 622 -4.86 -30.06 4.28
N ALA A 623 -4.43 -31.22 4.78
CA ALA A 623 -3.61 -31.29 6.00
C ALA A 623 -2.29 -30.56 5.84
N LEU A 624 -1.65 -30.63 4.67
CA LEU A 624 -0.45 -29.87 4.33
C LEU A 624 -0.71 -28.37 4.31
N ALA A 625 -1.80 -27.92 3.67
CA ALA A 625 -2.16 -26.51 3.66
C ALA A 625 -2.35 -25.99 5.09
N GLN A 626 -3.02 -26.75 5.94
CA GLN A 626 -3.21 -26.44 7.36
C GLN A 626 -1.89 -26.43 8.14
N ALA A 627 -1.01 -27.40 7.89
CA ALA A 627 0.25 -27.55 8.65
C ALA A 627 1.30 -26.50 8.24
N LEU A 628 1.40 -26.20 6.93
CA LEU A 628 2.42 -25.30 6.38
C LEU A 628 1.98 -23.83 6.31
N PHE A 629 0.67 -23.60 6.11
CA PHE A 629 0.09 -22.26 5.86
C PHE A 629 -1.05 -21.95 6.82
N ASP A 630 -1.18 -22.71 7.91
CA ASP A 630 -2.13 -22.56 9.03
C ASP A 630 -3.63 -22.47 8.65
N ASP A 631 -3.99 -22.61 7.37
CA ASP A 631 -5.38 -22.60 6.89
C ASP A 631 -5.56 -23.56 5.71
N GLU A 632 -6.54 -24.48 5.80
CA GLU A 632 -6.86 -25.39 4.69
C GLU A 632 -7.41 -24.66 3.44
N ARG A 633 -7.88 -23.41 3.58
CA ARG A 633 -8.32 -22.54 2.47
C ARG A 633 -7.14 -22.02 1.62
N ASN A 634 -5.91 -22.18 2.09
CA ASN A 634 -4.70 -21.90 1.30
C ASN A 634 -4.36 -23.07 0.37
N MET A 635 -5.38 -23.72 -0.15
CA MET A 635 -5.30 -24.75 -1.18
C MET A 635 -6.03 -24.26 -2.44
N VAL A 636 -5.31 -24.21 -3.56
CA VAL A 636 -5.84 -23.93 -4.90
C VAL A 636 -6.12 -25.27 -5.57
N ARG A 637 -7.38 -25.62 -5.77
CA ARG A 637 -7.75 -26.87 -6.43
C ARG A 637 -8.16 -26.60 -7.87
N ILE A 638 -7.55 -27.34 -8.80
CA ILE A 638 -7.83 -27.30 -10.24
C ILE A 638 -8.18 -28.70 -10.69
N ASP A 639 -9.41 -28.88 -11.18
CA ASP A 639 -9.89 -30.16 -11.69
C ASP A 639 -9.50 -30.29 -13.17
N MET A 640 -8.64 -31.25 -13.49
CA MET A 640 -8.11 -31.44 -14.84
C MET A 640 -9.14 -31.97 -15.82
N THR A 641 -10.32 -32.41 -15.37
CA THR A 641 -11.43 -32.74 -16.25
C THR A 641 -11.97 -31.55 -17.03
N GLU A 642 -11.78 -30.33 -16.51
CA GLU A 642 -12.15 -29.08 -17.21
C GLU A 642 -11.13 -28.67 -18.30
N TYR A 643 -9.95 -29.31 -18.33
CA TYR A 643 -8.81 -28.95 -19.17
C TYR A 643 -8.43 -30.08 -20.17
N MET A 644 -9.43 -30.81 -20.63
CA MET A 644 -9.26 -31.91 -21.59
C MET A 644 -9.01 -31.41 -23.03
N GLU A 645 -9.49 -30.21 -23.35
CA GLU A 645 -9.39 -29.61 -24.68
C GLU A 645 -8.27 -28.57 -24.75
N LYS A 646 -7.63 -28.41 -25.92
CA LYS A 646 -6.53 -27.46 -26.12
C LYS A 646 -6.91 -26.01 -25.76
N PHE A 647 -8.13 -25.57 -26.10
CA PHE A 647 -8.58 -24.23 -25.79
C PHE A 647 -8.76 -23.97 -24.28
N SER A 648 -9.05 -24.98 -23.51
CA SER A 648 -9.19 -24.86 -22.06
C SER A 648 -7.86 -24.57 -21.38
N VAL A 649 -6.73 -24.96 -21.97
CA VAL A 649 -5.37 -24.75 -21.44
C VAL A 649 -5.05 -23.25 -21.28
N SER A 650 -5.52 -22.41 -22.23
CA SER A 650 -5.33 -20.97 -22.15
C SER A 650 -6.04 -20.33 -20.93
N ARG A 651 -7.06 -20.99 -20.35
CA ARG A 651 -7.71 -20.52 -19.12
C ARG A 651 -6.79 -20.62 -17.88
N LEU A 652 -5.76 -21.48 -17.91
CA LEU A 652 -4.81 -21.59 -16.80
C LEU A 652 -3.88 -20.37 -16.71
N ILE A 653 -3.39 -19.87 -17.85
CA ILE A 653 -2.40 -18.79 -17.94
C ILE A 653 -2.97 -17.48 -18.48
N GLY A 654 -4.22 -17.48 -18.94
CA GLY A 654 -4.92 -16.33 -19.55
C GLY A 654 -5.05 -16.47 -21.08
N ALA A 655 -6.08 -15.81 -21.63
CA ALA A 655 -6.31 -15.75 -23.07
C ALA A 655 -5.27 -14.86 -23.78
N PRO A 656 -4.86 -15.17 -25.01
CA PRO A 656 -3.97 -14.28 -25.77
C PRO A 656 -4.62 -12.91 -26.07
N PRO A 657 -3.80 -11.87 -26.35
CA PRO A 657 -4.32 -10.55 -26.71
C PRO A 657 -5.32 -10.61 -27.86
N GLY A 658 -6.48 -9.94 -27.70
CA GLY A 658 -7.55 -9.90 -28.68
C GLY A 658 -8.63 -10.99 -28.56
N TYR A 659 -8.49 -11.93 -27.63
CA TYR A 659 -9.52 -12.93 -27.33
C TYR A 659 -10.34 -12.53 -26.10
N VAL A 660 -11.61 -13.01 -26.07
CA VAL A 660 -12.50 -12.81 -24.92
C VAL A 660 -11.88 -13.43 -23.65
N GLY A 661 -11.84 -12.68 -22.54
CA GLY A 661 -11.24 -13.11 -21.27
C GLY A 661 -9.76 -12.72 -21.09
N TYR A 662 -9.16 -11.94 -22.00
CA TYR A 662 -7.79 -11.45 -21.85
C TYR A 662 -7.58 -10.62 -20.57
N GLU A 663 -8.57 -9.78 -20.21
CA GLU A 663 -8.49 -8.93 -19.00
C GLU A 663 -8.69 -9.69 -17.69
N GLU A 664 -9.32 -10.87 -17.75
CA GLU A 664 -9.61 -11.68 -16.55
C GLU A 664 -8.39 -12.41 -15.98
N GLY A 665 -7.32 -12.55 -16.78
CA GLY A 665 -6.12 -13.31 -16.40
C GLY A 665 -6.34 -14.84 -16.41
N GLY A 666 -5.31 -15.61 -16.05
CA GLY A 666 -5.40 -17.08 -15.97
C GLY A 666 -5.86 -17.56 -14.60
N GLN A 667 -6.69 -18.59 -14.55
CA GLN A 667 -7.20 -19.15 -13.28
C GLN A 667 -6.07 -19.61 -12.36
N LEU A 668 -5.07 -20.30 -12.88
CA LEU A 668 -3.91 -20.74 -12.09
C LEU A 668 -3.03 -19.56 -11.69
N THR A 669 -2.67 -18.71 -12.65
CA THR A 669 -1.76 -17.59 -12.43
C THR A 669 -2.35 -16.56 -11.47
N GLU A 670 -3.63 -16.19 -11.61
CA GLU A 670 -4.28 -15.26 -10.69
C GLU A 670 -4.49 -15.85 -9.29
N ALA A 671 -4.82 -17.15 -9.18
CA ALA A 671 -4.99 -17.81 -7.89
C ALA A 671 -3.68 -17.83 -7.09
N VAL A 672 -2.56 -18.18 -7.75
CA VAL A 672 -1.23 -18.21 -7.10
C VAL A 672 -0.69 -16.81 -6.84
N ARG A 673 -0.91 -15.85 -7.76
CA ARG A 673 -0.54 -14.46 -7.52
C ARG A 673 -1.21 -13.87 -6.28
N ARG A 674 -2.48 -14.21 -6.06
CA ARG A 674 -3.24 -13.76 -4.85
C ARG A 674 -2.87 -14.56 -3.61
N LYS A 675 -2.42 -15.81 -3.75
CA LYS A 675 -2.03 -16.70 -2.66
C LYS A 675 -0.72 -17.39 -2.98
N PRO A 676 0.42 -16.68 -2.91
CA PRO A 676 1.73 -17.22 -3.27
C PRO A 676 2.19 -18.35 -2.35
N TYR A 677 1.65 -18.41 -1.14
CA TYR A 677 1.85 -19.50 -0.16
C TYR A 677 0.63 -20.40 -0.14
N SER A 678 0.63 -21.39 -1.01
CA SER A 678 -0.52 -22.28 -1.16
C SER A 678 -0.11 -23.69 -1.60
N VAL A 679 -0.99 -24.64 -1.33
CA VAL A 679 -0.93 -25.98 -1.93
C VAL A 679 -1.73 -25.93 -3.22
N VAL A 680 -1.09 -26.14 -4.36
CA VAL A 680 -1.76 -26.21 -5.65
C VAL A 680 -2.02 -27.68 -5.99
N LEU A 681 -3.30 -28.05 -5.96
CA LEU A 681 -3.76 -29.41 -6.22
C LEU A 681 -4.34 -29.53 -7.62
N PHE A 682 -3.68 -30.30 -8.49
CA PHE A 682 -4.18 -30.69 -9.80
C PHE A 682 -4.84 -32.06 -9.67
N ASP A 683 -6.18 -32.10 -9.72
CA ASP A 683 -6.95 -33.34 -9.52
C ASP A 683 -7.20 -34.05 -10.87
N GLU A 684 -7.11 -35.37 -10.89
CA GLU A 684 -7.28 -36.25 -12.05
C GLU A 684 -6.39 -35.87 -13.26
N VAL A 685 -5.09 -35.69 -13.01
CA VAL A 685 -4.11 -35.18 -13.98
C VAL A 685 -3.99 -36.01 -15.25
N GLU A 686 -4.35 -37.31 -15.22
CA GLU A 686 -4.37 -38.20 -16.38
C GLU A 686 -5.40 -37.79 -17.46
N LYS A 687 -6.34 -36.94 -17.14
CA LYS A 687 -7.37 -36.43 -18.06
C LYS A 687 -6.98 -35.12 -18.75
N ALA A 688 -5.91 -34.49 -18.29
CA ALA A 688 -5.46 -33.21 -18.83
C ALA A 688 -4.97 -33.32 -20.29
N HIS A 689 -5.19 -32.24 -21.05
CA HIS A 689 -4.58 -32.12 -22.38
C HIS A 689 -3.05 -32.10 -22.28
N PRO A 690 -2.30 -32.69 -23.22
CA PRO A 690 -0.83 -32.74 -23.20
C PRO A 690 -0.15 -31.37 -23.05
N ASP A 691 -0.75 -30.27 -23.52
CA ASP A 691 -0.17 -28.92 -23.40
C ASP A 691 -0.17 -28.39 -21.95
N VAL A 692 -1.02 -28.92 -21.05
CA VAL A 692 -0.97 -28.60 -19.61
C VAL A 692 0.37 -29.00 -19.01
N PHE A 693 0.92 -30.15 -19.41
CA PHE A 693 2.23 -30.61 -18.92
C PHE A 693 3.40 -29.71 -19.35
N ASN A 694 3.29 -29.05 -20.51
CA ASN A 694 4.30 -28.08 -20.95
C ASN A 694 4.32 -26.84 -20.02
N ILE A 695 3.14 -26.42 -19.53
CA ILE A 695 3.02 -25.35 -18.53
C ILE A 695 3.59 -25.81 -17.19
N LEU A 696 3.22 -27.01 -16.75
CA LEU A 696 3.70 -27.56 -15.47
C LEU A 696 5.21 -27.79 -15.48
N LEU A 697 5.80 -28.17 -16.61
CA LEU A 697 7.27 -28.31 -16.73
C LEU A 697 7.98 -26.99 -16.42
N GLN A 698 7.47 -25.85 -16.90
CA GLN A 698 8.04 -24.55 -16.59
C GLN A 698 7.93 -24.21 -15.10
N VAL A 699 6.79 -24.52 -14.47
CA VAL A 699 6.60 -24.32 -13.03
C VAL A 699 7.55 -25.20 -12.22
N LEU A 700 7.73 -26.46 -12.60
CA LEU A 700 8.57 -27.44 -11.88
C LEU A 700 10.07 -27.15 -12.05
N ASP A 701 10.50 -26.55 -13.15
CA ASP A 701 11.91 -26.26 -13.41
C ASP A 701 12.34 -24.89 -12.89
N ASP A 702 11.60 -23.84 -13.27
CA ASP A 702 11.96 -22.45 -13.03
C ASP A 702 11.22 -21.86 -11.83
N GLY A 703 10.25 -22.57 -11.24
CA GLY A 703 9.40 -22.08 -10.14
C GLY A 703 8.59 -20.84 -10.49
N ARG A 704 8.39 -20.56 -11.78
CA ARG A 704 7.66 -19.38 -12.26
C ARG A 704 6.98 -19.65 -13.60
N ILE A 705 5.98 -18.84 -13.90
CA ILE A 705 5.31 -18.84 -15.21
C ILE A 705 4.95 -17.40 -15.61
N THR A 706 5.04 -17.10 -16.90
CA THR A 706 4.59 -15.82 -17.44
C THR A 706 3.15 -15.97 -17.94
N ASP A 707 2.24 -15.12 -17.45
CA ASP A 707 0.85 -15.10 -17.89
C ASP A 707 0.70 -14.47 -19.29
N SER A 708 -0.53 -14.50 -19.83
CA SER A 708 -0.84 -13.91 -21.14
C SER A 708 -0.68 -12.38 -21.19
N GLN A 709 -0.62 -11.71 -20.06
CA GLN A 709 -0.41 -10.28 -19.93
C GLN A 709 1.08 -9.90 -19.77
N GLY A 710 1.98 -10.89 -19.82
CA GLY A 710 3.43 -10.69 -19.66
C GLY A 710 3.91 -10.61 -18.22
N ARG A 711 3.03 -10.84 -17.23
CA ARG A 711 3.41 -10.82 -15.80
C ARG A 711 3.99 -12.16 -15.39
N THR A 712 5.10 -12.14 -14.69
CA THR A 712 5.72 -13.36 -14.13
C THR A 712 5.07 -13.67 -12.77
N VAL A 713 4.54 -14.87 -12.62
CA VAL A 713 3.94 -15.39 -11.38
C VAL A 713 4.90 -16.39 -10.76
N ASP A 714 5.24 -16.20 -9.50
CA ASP A 714 6.18 -17.01 -8.72
C ASP A 714 5.47 -18.17 -8.02
N PHE A 715 6.00 -19.40 -8.21
CA PHE A 715 5.53 -20.64 -7.61
C PHE A 715 6.53 -21.22 -6.58
N LYS A 716 7.65 -20.54 -6.29
CA LYS A 716 8.71 -21.06 -5.41
C LYS A 716 8.23 -21.34 -3.99
N ASN A 717 7.19 -20.61 -3.57
CA ASN A 717 6.59 -20.77 -2.24
C ASN A 717 5.36 -21.69 -2.23
N THR A 718 5.09 -22.41 -3.32
CA THR A 718 3.96 -23.33 -3.42
C THR A 718 4.38 -24.78 -3.24
N VAL A 719 3.42 -25.61 -2.84
CA VAL A 719 3.55 -27.08 -2.90
C VAL A 719 2.65 -27.57 -4.02
N ILE A 720 3.22 -28.24 -5.00
CA ILE A 720 2.50 -28.77 -6.16
C ILE A 720 2.12 -30.24 -5.91
N ILE A 721 0.84 -30.52 -5.94
CA ILE A 721 0.30 -31.88 -5.77
C ILE A 721 -0.53 -32.23 -7.00
N LEU A 722 -0.19 -33.32 -7.61
CA LEU A 722 -0.90 -33.92 -8.73
C LEU A 722 -1.56 -35.21 -8.26
N THR A 723 -2.85 -35.40 -8.47
CA THR A 723 -3.52 -36.67 -8.14
C THR A 723 -3.90 -37.44 -9.39
N SER A 724 -3.77 -38.74 -9.33
CA SER A 724 -4.18 -39.63 -10.41
C SER A 724 -4.73 -40.95 -9.89
N ASN A 725 -5.65 -41.52 -10.65
CA ASN A 725 -6.20 -42.84 -10.40
C ASN A 725 -5.55 -43.93 -11.28
N LEU A 726 -4.49 -43.56 -12.03
CA LEU A 726 -3.75 -44.52 -12.86
C LEU A 726 -3.14 -45.63 -12.01
N GLY A 727 -3.26 -46.84 -12.46
CA GLY A 727 -2.74 -48.04 -11.78
C GLY A 727 -3.51 -48.46 -10.54
N SER A 728 -4.68 -47.86 -10.27
CA SER A 728 -5.52 -48.24 -9.11
C SER A 728 -5.88 -49.72 -9.09
N ASP A 729 -6.20 -50.29 -10.26
CA ASP A 729 -6.51 -51.73 -10.39
C ASP A 729 -5.31 -52.63 -10.04
N ILE A 730 -4.10 -52.22 -10.43
CA ILE A 730 -2.86 -52.90 -10.11
C ILE A 730 -2.63 -52.87 -8.60
N ILE A 731 -2.81 -51.70 -7.99
CA ILE A 731 -2.65 -51.51 -6.53
C ILE A 731 -3.64 -52.38 -5.74
N LEU A 732 -4.92 -52.39 -6.15
CA LEU A 732 -5.95 -53.15 -5.47
C LEU A 732 -5.70 -54.61 -5.56
N ASN A 733 -5.38 -55.13 -6.74
CA ASN A 733 -5.14 -56.57 -6.96
C ASN A 733 -3.89 -57.08 -6.21
N ASP A 734 -2.80 -56.31 -6.21
CA ASP A 734 -1.57 -56.66 -5.50
C ASP A 734 -1.79 -56.66 -3.98
N LEU A 735 -2.48 -55.68 -3.43
CA LEU A 735 -2.79 -55.58 -2.01
C LEU A 735 -3.74 -56.66 -1.54
N GLU A 736 -4.73 -57.08 -2.34
CA GLU A 736 -5.60 -58.19 -2.03
C GLU A 736 -4.82 -59.52 -1.92
N GLN A 737 -3.91 -59.79 -2.83
CA GLN A 737 -3.05 -60.96 -2.81
C GLN A 737 -2.06 -60.93 -1.62
N ARG A 738 -1.48 -59.80 -1.31
CA ARG A 738 -0.50 -59.64 -0.22
C ARG A 738 -1.13 -59.65 1.18
N ARG A 739 -2.35 -59.10 1.32
CA ARG A 739 -3.11 -59.22 2.60
C ARG A 739 -3.41 -60.66 2.97
N ALA A 740 -3.68 -61.50 1.98
CA ALA A 740 -3.79 -62.95 2.18
C ALA A 740 -2.48 -63.57 2.70
N GLN A 741 -1.34 -62.97 2.47
CA GLN A 741 0.00 -63.35 2.92
C GLN A 741 0.47 -62.59 4.19
N GLY A 742 -0.37 -61.72 4.76
CA GLY A 742 -0.08 -60.96 5.98
C GLY A 742 0.75 -59.67 5.78
N SER A 743 0.90 -59.18 4.55
CA SER A 743 1.60 -57.92 4.25
C SER A 743 0.65 -56.88 3.71
N ASN A 744 0.82 -55.60 4.09
CA ASN A 744 0.04 -54.47 3.61
C ASN A 744 0.89 -53.48 2.76
N GLU A 745 2.03 -53.95 2.21
CA GLU A 745 2.90 -53.16 1.36
C GLU A 745 2.79 -53.59 -0.11
N LEU A 746 2.93 -52.60 -1.04
CA LEU A 746 2.96 -52.87 -2.47
C LEU A 746 4.22 -53.64 -2.87
N SER A 747 4.09 -54.61 -3.76
CA SER A 747 5.20 -55.34 -4.32
C SER A 747 6.04 -54.51 -5.25
N ASP A 748 7.32 -54.82 -5.37
CA ASP A 748 8.20 -54.16 -6.32
C ASP A 748 7.75 -54.42 -7.79
N GLU A 749 7.13 -55.56 -8.03
CA GLU A 749 6.52 -55.90 -9.33
C GLU A 749 5.33 -55.00 -9.66
N ALA A 750 4.45 -54.75 -8.70
CA ALA A 750 3.33 -53.84 -8.88
C ALA A 750 3.81 -52.40 -9.08
N LYS A 751 4.80 -51.92 -8.31
CA LYS A 751 5.44 -50.64 -8.50
C LYS A 751 6.05 -50.50 -9.89
N HIS A 752 6.74 -51.52 -10.37
CA HIS A 752 7.33 -51.54 -11.71
C HIS A 752 6.27 -51.49 -12.83
N GLN A 753 5.17 -52.24 -12.69
CA GLN A 753 4.04 -52.19 -13.64
C GLN A 753 3.41 -50.80 -13.69
N ILE A 754 3.23 -50.16 -12.52
CA ILE A 754 2.70 -48.80 -12.44
C ILE A 754 3.67 -47.79 -13.11
N ASP A 755 4.98 -47.94 -12.90
CA ASP A 755 5.99 -47.10 -13.54
C ASP A 755 5.97 -47.24 -15.08
N LEU A 756 5.78 -48.43 -15.61
CA LEU A 756 5.60 -48.64 -17.03
C LEU A 756 4.33 -47.97 -17.55
N LEU A 757 3.24 -48.03 -16.81
CA LEU A 757 2.00 -47.36 -17.15
C LEU A 757 2.15 -45.83 -17.13
N LEU A 758 2.84 -45.30 -16.12
CA LEU A 758 3.14 -43.84 -16.03
C LEU A 758 3.95 -43.37 -17.23
N ARG A 759 5.01 -44.10 -17.60
CA ARG A 759 5.84 -43.75 -18.77
C ARG A 759 5.08 -43.84 -20.10
N SER A 760 4.00 -44.61 -20.17
CA SER A 760 3.13 -44.67 -21.34
C SER A 760 2.18 -43.45 -21.45
N LYS A 761 1.85 -42.81 -20.32
CA LYS A 761 0.91 -41.67 -20.26
C LYS A 761 1.58 -40.32 -20.12
N PHE A 762 2.68 -40.25 -19.38
CA PHE A 762 3.41 -39.00 -19.12
C PHE A 762 4.79 -39.06 -19.78
N ARG A 763 5.27 -37.91 -20.23
CA ARG A 763 6.62 -37.81 -20.77
C ARG A 763 7.65 -38.08 -19.68
N PRO A 764 8.76 -38.79 -19.98
CA PRO A 764 9.81 -39.06 -18.98
C PRO A 764 10.40 -37.82 -18.34
N GLU A 765 10.52 -36.73 -19.13
CA GLU A 765 11.00 -35.43 -18.65
C GLU A 765 10.11 -34.82 -17.58
N PHE A 766 8.80 -35.03 -17.65
CA PHE A 766 7.86 -34.56 -16.63
C PHE A 766 8.00 -35.36 -15.33
N LEU A 767 8.03 -36.68 -15.43
CA LEU A 767 8.18 -37.56 -14.25
C LEU A 767 9.49 -37.33 -13.49
N ASN A 768 10.58 -37.04 -14.22
CA ASN A 768 11.90 -36.75 -13.64
C ASN A 768 12.00 -35.39 -12.94
N ARG A 769 11.00 -34.51 -13.09
CA ARG A 769 10.95 -33.19 -12.43
C ARG A 769 10.19 -33.20 -11.12
N LEU A 770 9.44 -34.26 -10.89
CA LEU A 770 8.73 -34.46 -9.62
C LEU A 770 9.71 -34.89 -8.53
N ASP A 771 9.55 -34.35 -7.31
CA ASP A 771 10.38 -34.71 -6.17
C ASP A 771 10.09 -36.14 -5.69
N GLU A 772 8.79 -36.51 -5.62
CA GLU A 772 8.38 -37.84 -5.17
C GLU A 772 7.11 -38.33 -5.90
N ILE A 773 7.10 -39.61 -6.21
CA ILE A 773 5.91 -40.33 -6.62
C ILE A 773 5.43 -41.16 -5.42
N VAL A 774 4.20 -40.92 -5.02
CA VAL A 774 3.63 -41.48 -3.78
C VAL A 774 2.47 -42.44 -4.07
N TYR A 775 2.59 -43.65 -3.59
CA TYR A 775 1.58 -44.69 -3.79
C TYR A 775 0.66 -44.78 -2.60
N TYR A 776 -0.64 -44.59 -2.80
CA TYR A 776 -1.67 -44.70 -1.79
C TYR A 776 -2.23 -46.11 -1.73
N LYS A 777 -2.28 -46.68 -0.54
CA LYS A 777 -2.81 -48.02 -0.27
C LYS A 777 -4.31 -47.98 -0.03
N SER A 778 -5.02 -49.06 -0.31
CA SER A 778 -6.40 -49.20 0.13
C SER A 778 -6.48 -49.31 1.65
N LEU A 779 -7.48 -48.71 2.25
CA LEU A 779 -7.64 -48.62 3.68
C LEU A 779 -8.11 -49.98 4.29
N THR A 780 -7.60 -50.30 5.45
CA THR A 780 -8.04 -51.48 6.24
C THR A 780 -9.28 -51.14 7.10
N LYS A 781 -9.99 -52.15 7.59
CA LYS A 781 -11.14 -51.92 8.49
C LYS A 781 -10.77 -51.18 9.78
N ASP A 782 -9.59 -51.41 10.33
CA ASP A 782 -9.11 -50.71 11.55
C ASP A 782 -8.78 -49.25 11.27
N GLU A 783 -8.22 -48.94 10.09
CA GLU A 783 -7.99 -47.56 9.63
C GLU A 783 -9.32 -46.84 9.37
N MET A 784 -10.31 -47.55 8.82
CA MET A 784 -11.66 -47.03 8.64
C MET A 784 -12.33 -46.65 9.97
N ARG A 785 -12.13 -47.45 11.07
CA ARG A 785 -12.62 -47.09 12.40
C ARG A 785 -12.09 -45.73 12.85
N LYS A 786 -10.79 -45.52 12.71
CA LYS A 786 -10.16 -44.25 13.05
C LYS A 786 -10.72 -43.10 12.22
N ILE A 787 -11.01 -43.31 10.94
CA ILE A 787 -11.63 -42.30 10.07
C ILE A 787 -13.07 -41.99 10.51
N VAL A 788 -13.86 -43.02 10.89
CA VAL A 788 -15.20 -42.79 11.46
C VAL A 788 -15.11 -41.98 12.74
N ASP A 789 -14.15 -42.27 13.62
CA ASP A 789 -13.93 -41.52 14.87
C ASP A 789 -13.60 -40.03 14.59
N LEU A 790 -12.76 -39.73 13.56
CA LEU A 790 -12.47 -38.37 13.16
C LEU A 790 -13.71 -37.64 12.61
N GLN A 791 -14.52 -38.29 11.77
CA GLN A 791 -15.75 -37.69 11.25
C GLN A 791 -16.80 -37.44 12.35
N LEU A 792 -16.88 -38.34 13.34
CA LEU A 792 -17.75 -38.19 14.51
C LEU A 792 -17.25 -37.12 15.47
N ALA A 793 -15.93 -36.88 15.56
CA ALA A 793 -15.34 -35.82 16.35
C ALA A 793 -15.70 -34.43 15.78
N ASP A 794 -15.66 -34.31 14.45
CA ASP A 794 -16.13 -33.09 13.77
C ASP A 794 -17.62 -32.80 14.03
N LEU A 795 -18.45 -33.84 14.00
CA LEU A 795 -19.87 -33.75 14.33
C LEU A 795 -20.10 -33.36 15.79
N ARG A 796 -19.29 -33.91 16.72
CA ARG A 796 -19.32 -33.54 18.16
C ARG A 796 -19.03 -32.06 18.36
N SER A 797 -17.97 -31.54 17.78
CA SER A 797 -17.61 -30.12 17.89
C SER A 797 -18.75 -29.23 17.41
N ARG A 798 -19.32 -29.54 16.24
CA ARG A 798 -20.46 -28.75 15.69
C ARG A 798 -21.72 -28.79 16.56
N MET A 799 -21.95 -29.91 17.26
CA MET A 799 -23.11 -30.08 18.18
C MET A 799 -22.88 -29.32 19.49
N ASP A 800 -21.67 -29.38 20.04
CA ASP A 800 -21.29 -28.67 21.25
C ASP A 800 -21.34 -27.14 21.03
N GLU A 801 -20.67 -26.62 19.99
CA GLU A 801 -20.65 -25.20 19.66
C GLU A 801 -22.03 -24.62 19.29
N GLY A 802 -22.84 -25.40 18.58
CA GLY A 802 -24.11 -24.91 18.03
C GLY A 802 -25.33 -25.12 18.94
N LYS A 803 -25.33 -26.11 19.83
CA LYS A 803 -26.50 -26.51 20.63
C LYS A 803 -26.17 -26.96 22.07
N HIS A 804 -24.89 -26.91 22.46
CA HIS A 804 -24.41 -27.39 23.76
C HIS A 804 -24.87 -28.85 24.07
N LEU A 805 -24.83 -29.72 23.05
CA LEU A 805 -25.24 -31.10 23.13
C LEU A 805 -24.03 -32.02 22.97
N ASN A 806 -23.87 -33.00 23.85
CA ASN A 806 -22.82 -34.00 23.75
C ASN A 806 -23.29 -35.20 22.89
N LEU A 807 -22.40 -35.69 22.02
CA LEU A 807 -22.64 -36.88 21.20
C LEU A 807 -21.75 -38.04 21.64
N ASP A 808 -22.35 -39.20 21.94
CA ASP A 808 -21.66 -40.47 22.08
C ASP A 808 -22.15 -41.50 21.05
N VAL A 809 -21.24 -42.33 20.54
CA VAL A 809 -21.56 -43.35 19.52
C VAL A 809 -20.93 -44.68 19.97
N THR A 810 -21.77 -45.67 20.14
CA THR A 810 -21.31 -46.97 20.60
C THR A 810 -20.44 -47.68 19.57
N THR A 811 -19.58 -48.62 20.05
CA THR A 811 -18.73 -49.44 19.16
C THR A 811 -19.55 -50.26 18.16
N ALA A 812 -20.71 -50.79 18.58
CA ALA A 812 -21.62 -51.51 17.72
C ALA A 812 -22.19 -50.63 16.58
N ALA A 813 -22.52 -49.38 16.89
CA ALA A 813 -22.98 -48.42 15.86
C ALA A 813 -21.84 -48.07 14.90
N LYS A 814 -20.60 -47.89 15.39
CA LYS A 814 -19.42 -47.61 14.52
C LYS A 814 -19.14 -48.81 13.59
N ASP A 815 -19.17 -50.02 14.10
CA ASP A 815 -18.98 -51.24 13.29
C ASP A 815 -20.07 -51.40 12.22
N TYR A 816 -21.32 -51.09 12.56
CA TYR A 816 -22.41 -51.08 11.60
C TYR A 816 -22.23 -50.03 10.50
N ILE A 817 -21.75 -48.83 10.86
CA ILE A 817 -21.44 -47.77 9.89
C ILE A 817 -20.35 -48.26 8.90
N ILE A 818 -19.31 -48.89 9.40
CA ILE A 818 -18.19 -49.41 8.60
C ILE A 818 -18.69 -50.54 7.69
N ASP A 819 -19.36 -51.55 8.23
CA ASP A 819 -19.83 -52.71 7.44
C ASP A 819 -20.88 -52.32 6.37
N SER A 820 -21.67 -51.26 6.63
CA SER A 820 -22.66 -50.79 5.70
C SER A 820 -22.12 -49.83 4.62
N ALA A 821 -21.01 -49.14 4.92
CA ALA A 821 -20.44 -48.11 4.05
C ALA A 821 -19.07 -48.53 3.47
N TYR A 822 -18.52 -49.67 3.84
CA TYR A 822 -17.23 -50.12 3.32
C TYR A 822 -17.33 -50.58 1.87
N ASP A 823 -16.50 -50.01 1.04
CA ASP A 823 -16.29 -50.39 -0.35
C ASP A 823 -14.79 -50.33 -0.66
N SER A 824 -14.20 -51.45 -1.09
CA SER A 824 -12.77 -51.51 -1.40
C SER A 824 -12.35 -50.61 -2.57
N VAL A 825 -13.27 -50.30 -3.47
CA VAL A 825 -13.03 -49.45 -4.66
C VAL A 825 -13.19 -47.95 -4.34
N TYR A 826 -14.20 -47.61 -3.53
CA TYR A 826 -14.53 -46.21 -3.19
C TYR A 826 -13.93 -45.69 -1.88
N GLY A 827 -13.26 -46.58 -1.14
CA GLY A 827 -12.56 -46.24 0.10
C GLY A 827 -13.45 -45.64 1.20
N ALA A 828 -13.01 -44.56 1.81
CA ALA A 828 -13.73 -43.87 2.91
C ALA A 828 -14.82 -42.90 2.43
N ARG A 829 -14.96 -42.64 1.13
CA ARG A 829 -15.91 -41.65 0.58
C ARG A 829 -17.40 -41.97 0.90
N PRO A 830 -17.86 -43.26 0.87
CA PRO A 830 -19.20 -43.61 1.27
C PRO A 830 -19.51 -43.42 2.76
N ILE A 831 -18.50 -43.51 3.64
CA ILE A 831 -18.65 -43.34 5.10
C ILE A 831 -19.21 -41.95 5.45
N LYS A 832 -18.63 -40.92 4.90
CA LYS A 832 -19.08 -39.54 5.13
C LYS A 832 -20.54 -39.33 4.70
N ARG A 833 -20.94 -39.88 3.56
CA ARG A 833 -22.33 -39.83 3.10
C ARG A 833 -23.27 -40.63 4.01
N PHE A 834 -22.82 -41.78 4.50
CA PHE A 834 -23.60 -42.63 5.41
C PHE A 834 -23.83 -41.92 6.76
N ILE A 835 -22.78 -41.32 7.35
CA ILE A 835 -22.90 -40.57 8.59
C ILE A 835 -23.90 -39.42 8.37
N GLN A 836 -23.77 -38.65 7.29
CA GLN A 836 -24.63 -37.51 6.99
C GLN A 836 -26.09 -37.93 6.79
N SER A 837 -26.34 -38.97 6.00
CA SER A 837 -27.68 -39.38 5.65
C SER A 837 -28.40 -40.17 6.77
N ARG A 838 -27.66 -40.90 7.63
CA ARG A 838 -28.21 -41.76 8.68
C ARG A 838 -28.03 -41.20 10.07
N VAL A 839 -26.82 -40.82 10.46
CA VAL A 839 -26.53 -40.34 11.81
C VAL A 839 -26.98 -38.92 12.00
N GLU A 840 -26.52 -37.97 11.16
CA GLU A 840 -26.91 -36.58 11.29
C GLU A 840 -28.43 -36.38 11.11
N THR A 841 -29.05 -37.06 10.15
CA THR A 841 -30.50 -37.01 9.97
C THR A 841 -31.29 -37.56 11.18
N LEU A 842 -30.79 -38.60 11.79
CA LEU A 842 -31.40 -39.16 13.02
C LEU A 842 -31.33 -38.16 14.19
N ILE A 843 -30.16 -37.57 14.40
CA ILE A 843 -29.92 -36.55 15.42
C ILE A 843 -30.77 -35.30 15.12
N ALA A 844 -30.78 -34.79 13.90
CA ALA A 844 -31.56 -33.63 13.52
C ALA A 844 -33.06 -33.78 13.78
N LYS A 845 -33.63 -34.97 13.49
CA LYS A 845 -35.04 -35.28 13.80
C LYS A 845 -35.31 -35.22 15.31
N ALA A 846 -34.40 -35.75 16.14
CA ALA A 846 -34.56 -35.76 17.59
C ALA A 846 -34.46 -34.35 18.19
N ILE A 847 -33.56 -33.52 17.67
CA ILE A 847 -33.41 -32.12 18.10
C ILE A 847 -34.65 -31.32 17.72
N ILE A 848 -35.18 -31.46 16.51
CA ILE A 848 -36.39 -30.73 16.03
C ILE A 848 -37.62 -31.19 16.83
N GLN A 849 -37.68 -32.43 17.27
CA GLN A 849 -38.75 -32.93 18.13
C GLN A 849 -38.67 -32.46 19.57
N GLY A 850 -37.61 -31.75 19.98
CA GLY A 850 -37.43 -31.23 21.33
C GLY A 850 -37.20 -32.34 22.39
N ARG A 851 -36.66 -33.49 22.03
CA ARG A 851 -36.50 -34.67 22.94
C ARG A 851 -35.37 -34.49 23.95
N TYR A 852 -34.42 -33.60 23.70
CA TYR A 852 -33.22 -33.40 24.50
C TYR A 852 -33.07 -31.94 24.90
N ALA A 853 -32.77 -31.67 26.17
CA ALA A 853 -32.45 -30.36 26.70
C ALA A 853 -30.98 -29.99 26.47
N GLU A 854 -30.65 -28.72 26.52
CA GLU A 854 -29.25 -28.26 26.45
C GLU A 854 -28.43 -28.93 27.57
N GLY A 855 -27.19 -29.35 27.24
CA GLY A 855 -26.29 -30.07 28.14
C GLY A 855 -26.50 -31.60 28.19
N SER A 856 -27.52 -32.12 27.48
CA SER A 856 -27.75 -33.57 27.44
C SER A 856 -26.79 -34.29 26.49
N THR A 857 -26.55 -35.59 26.76
CA THR A 857 -25.75 -36.47 25.91
C THR A 857 -26.68 -37.37 25.09
N LEU A 858 -26.52 -37.33 23.76
CA LEU A 858 -27.19 -38.17 22.79
C LEU A 858 -26.30 -39.39 22.52
N THR A 859 -26.82 -40.60 22.77
CA THR A 859 -26.10 -41.84 22.46
C THR A 859 -26.69 -42.50 21.21
N VAL A 860 -25.88 -42.61 20.14
CA VAL A 860 -26.23 -43.38 18.96
C VAL A 860 -25.81 -44.80 19.13
N ASP A 861 -26.76 -45.74 19.06
CA ASP A 861 -26.53 -47.18 19.24
C ASP A 861 -27.10 -47.97 18.03
N TYR A 862 -26.75 -49.21 17.94
CA TYR A 862 -27.25 -50.16 16.94
C TYR A 862 -28.11 -51.22 17.61
N ASP A 863 -29.37 -51.36 17.22
CA ASP A 863 -30.33 -52.27 17.79
C ASP A 863 -30.36 -53.69 17.14
N GLY A 864 -29.42 -53.94 16.22
CA GLY A 864 -29.36 -55.19 15.43
C GLY A 864 -30.01 -55.06 14.04
N THR A 865 -30.76 -53.96 13.76
CA THR A 865 -31.43 -53.69 12.48
C THR A 865 -31.16 -52.31 11.96
N ALA A 866 -31.10 -51.28 12.83
CA ALA A 866 -30.91 -49.89 12.46
C ALA A 866 -30.18 -49.13 13.58
N LEU A 867 -29.70 -47.89 13.19
CA LEU A 867 -29.18 -46.93 14.16
C LEU A 867 -30.35 -46.30 14.93
N VAL A 868 -30.24 -46.28 16.26
CA VAL A 868 -31.23 -45.70 17.17
C VAL A 868 -30.57 -44.71 18.13
N LEU A 869 -31.33 -43.72 18.59
CA LEU A 869 -30.93 -42.80 19.64
C LEU A 869 -31.42 -43.26 21.01
N LYS A 870 -30.52 -43.34 21.97
CA LYS A 870 -30.80 -43.61 23.37
C LYS A 870 -30.58 -42.37 24.22
#